data_57c7ee130469310969678238546d63aa
#
_entry.id   57c7ee130469310969678238546d63aa
#
_cell.length_a   1.000
_cell.length_b   1.000
_cell.length_c   1.000
_cell.angle_alpha   90.00
_cell.angle_beta   90.00
_cell.angle_gamma   90.00
#
_symmetry.space_group_name_H-M   'P 1'
#
loop_
_entity.id
_entity.type
_entity.pdbx_description
1 polymer ?
#
loop_
_entity_poly.entity_id
_entity_poly.type
_entity_poly.pdbx_seq_one_letter_code
_entity_poly.pdbx_strand_id
1 'polypeptide(L)'
;MTEEQIANNDSMYSADSIQVLEGLEAVRKRPAMYIGDTGVKGLHHLVYEVVDNSIDEALAGYCDHIEVTINEDNSITVQDNGRGIPVDFHEKEQKSALEVVMTVLHAGGKFDKGSYKVSGGLHGVGVSCVNALSTLLVAQVARDGELFQQEYSCGIPKEAVKVVGTTDKTGTNITFHPDGSIFTTTEYKYDILATRMRELAYLNAGLTISLTDRRVKNEAGEVKKETFHSEEGLKEFVRFVDSSREKLINDVIYINTEKQGTPVEVAIMYNTSYTENIHSYVNNINTIEGGTHLAGFRRALTRTLKKYAEDAKMLEKVKVEIAGDDFREGLTAVISIKVAEPQFEGQTKSKLGNNEVMGAIDQAVGEALTNYLEEHPKEAKMIVDKVVLAATARHAARKAREMVQRKSPMSGGGLPGKLADCSDKDPERCEIFLVEGDSAGGTAKQGRNRAFQAILPLRGKILNVEKAMRHKAYESEEIRNIYTALGVTIGTEDDSQEANIEKLRYKKIIIMTDADVDGAHIDTLIMTFFFRFMPQIIQNGYLYIANPPLYLCKKGKVEEYCWTEAQRQRFIETYGGGSENAIHTQRYKGLGEMNAQQLWDTTMDPENRTLRQVTIDNAAEVDYVFSMLMGEDVGPRREFIEENATYANIDA
;
A
#
# COMPACT_ATOMS: atom_id res chain seq x y z
N MET A 1 16.98 -22.28 35.45
CA MET A 1 15.66 -22.46 36.10
C MET A 1 15.76 -23.75 36.90
N THR A 2 15.38 -23.67 38.19
CA THR A 2 15.39 -24.84 39.06
C THR A 2 14.18 -25.74 38.78
N GLU A 3 14.24 -27.05 39.11
CA GLU A 3 13.12 -27.99 38.93
C GLU A 3 11.83 -27.51 39.61
N GLU A 4 11.90 -26.74 40.69
CA GLU A 4 10.75 -26.08 41.34
C GLU A 4 10.15 -24.95 40.49
N GLN A 5 10.94 -24.25 39.66
CA GLN A 5 10.42 -23.22 38.73
C GLN A 5 9.73 -23.83 37.50
N ILE A 6 10.18 -25.03 37.09
CA ILE A 6 9.54 -25.80 36.02
C ILE A 6 8.22 -26.41 36.50
N ALA A 7 8.18 -26.96 37.72
CA ALA A 7 6.97 -27.52 38.32
C ALA A 7 5.88 -26.44 38.61
N ASN A 8 6.30 -25.23 38.98
CA ASN A 8 5.35 -24.09 39.15
C ASN A 8 4.80 -23.57 37.82
N ASN A 9 5.55 -23.67 36.70
CA ASN A 9 5.04 -23.29 35.39
C ASN A 9 4.05 -24.33 34.82
N ASP A 10 4.24 -25.62 35.07
CA ASP A 10 3.31 -26.67 34.64
C ASP A 10 1.97 -26.60 35.41
N SER A 11 1.96 -26.13 36.65
CA SER A 11 0.73 -25.96 37.42
C SER A 11 -0.09 -24.73 37.02
N MET A 12 0.48 -23.76 36.26
CA MET A 12 -0.22 -22.58 35.74
C MET A 12 -0.91 -22.81 34.41
N TYR A 13 -0.54 -23.86 33.65
CA TYR A 13 -1.19 -24.20 32.37
C TYR A 13 -2.16 -25.38 32.60
N SER A 14 -3.35 -25.06 33.07
CA SER A 14 -4.44 -26.01 33.30
C SER A 14 -5.63 -25.72 32.38
N ALA A 15 -6.60 -26.61 32.33
CA ALA A 15 -7.84 -26.40 31.58
C ALA A 15 -8.53 -25.06 31.94
N ASP A 16 -8.41 -24.61 33.18
CA ASP A 16 -8.96 -23.33 33.67
C ASP A 16 -8.22 -22.11 33.08
N SER A 17 -6.99 -22.28 32.55
CA SER A 17 -6.26 -21.20 31.88
C SER A 17 -6.67 -21.02 30.40
N ILE A 18 -7.47 -21.94 29.85
CA ILE A 18 -8.00 -21.84 28.49
C ILE A 18 -9.22 -20.93 28.50
N GLN A 19 -9.05 -19.70 27.99
CA GLN A 19 -10.16 -18.76 27.83
C GLN A 19 -10.82 -18.97 26.46
N VAL A 20 -12.13 -19.23 26.47
CA VAL A 20 -12.96 -19.21 25.26
C VAL A 20 -13.53 -17.80 25.14
N LEU A 21 -13.19 -17.13 24.02
CA LEU A 21 -13.75 -15.82 23.69
C LEU A 21 -14.90 -16.02 22.72
N GLU A 22 -16.06 -15.49 23.06
CA GLU A 22 -17.26 -15.59 22.24
C GLU A 22 -17.60 -14.25 21.56
N GLY A 23 -18.10 -14.33 20.32
CA GLY A 23 -18.65 -13.19 19.59
C GLY A 23 -17.69 -12.00 19.46
N LEU A 24 -18.21 -10.79 19.69
CA LEU A 24 -17.48 -9.54 19.49
C LEU A 24 -16.39 -9.25 20.53
N GLU A 25 -16.39 -9.95 21.66
CA GLU A 25 -15.31 -9.84 22.64
C GLU A 25 -13.97 -10.33 22.08
N ALA A 26 -14.00 -11.39 21.26
CA ALA A 26 -12.83 -11.90 20.56
C ALA A 26 -12.21 -10.83 19.63
N VAL A 27 -13.04 -10.05 18.93
CA VAL A 27 -12.60 -8.95 18.07
C VAL A 27 -11.90 -7.87 18.87
N ARG A 28 -12.48 -7.44 19.98
CA ARG A 28 -11.89 -6.39 20.85
C ARG A 28 -10.56 -6.84 21.48
N LYS A 29 -10.45 -8.12 21.83
CA LYS A 29 -9.24 -8.66 22.47
C LYS A 29 -8.09 -8.93 21.48
N ARG A 30 -8.40 -9.20 20.23
CA ARG A 30 -7.45 -9.50 19.15
C ARG A 30 -7.81 -8.76 17.85
N PRO A 31 -7.89 -7.42 17.85
CA PRO A 31 -8.37 -6.66 16.69
C PRO A 31 -7.53 -6.89 15.43
N ALA A 32 -6.21 -7.00 15.57
CA ALA A 32 -5.32 -7.23 14.43
C ALA A 32 -5.62 -8.53 13.64
N MET A 33 -6.25 -9.53 14.24
CA MET A 33 -6.69 -10.73 13.51
C MET A 33 -7.80 -10.44 12.49
N TYR A 34 -8.59 -9.38 12.70
CA TYR A 34 -9.75 -9.03 11.88
C TYR A 34 -9.50 -7.85 10.95
N ILE A 35 -8.71 -6.86 11.39
CA ILE A 35 -8.46 -5.61 10.65
C ILE A 35 -6.99 -5.40 10.25
N GLY A 36 -6.11 -6.39 10.51
CA GLY A 36 -4.71 -6.39 10.12
C GLY A 36 -3.78 -5.70 11.12
N ASP A 37 -4.08 -4.48 11.56
CA ASP A 37 -3.33 -3.76 12.59
C ASP A 37 -4.24 -2.81 13.40
N THR A 38 -3.70 -2.10 14.38
CA THR A 38 -4.41 -1.10 15.20
C THR A 38 -3.87 0.32 15.00
N GLY A 39 -3.04 0.53 14.00
CA GLY A 39 -2.52 1.83 13.60
C GLY A 39 -3.39 2.52 12.56
N VAL A 40 -2.77 3.41 11.78
CA VAL A 40 -3.45 4.18 10.71
C VAL A 40 -4.14 3.26 9.72
N LYS A 41 -3.50 2.17 9.29
CA LYS A 41 -4.05 1.24 8.31
C LYS A 41 -5.31 0.53 8.82
N GLY A 42 -5.25 -0.04 10.03
CA GLY A 42 -6.42 -0.69 10.64
C GLY A 42 -7.55 0.28 10.94
N LEU A 43 -7.25 1.53 11.30
CA LEU A 43 -8.25 2.58 11.48
C LEU A 43 -9.03 2.85 10.20
N HIS A 44 -8.34 3.05 9.06
CA HIS A 44 -8.96 3.31 7.76
C HIS A 44 -9.69 2.07 7.23
N HIS A 45 -9.24 0.86 7.59
CA HIS A 45 -9.91 -0.39 7.22
C HIS A 45 -11.35 -0.46 7.75
N LEU A 46 -11.66 0.15 8.92
CA LEU A 46 -13.03 0.25 9.41
C LEU A 46 -13.95 0.96 8.41
N VAL A 47 -13.45 2.04 7.78
CA VAL A 47 -14.22 2.78 6.75
C VAL A 47 -14.42 1.90 5.53
N TYR A 48 -13.39 1.17 5.11
CA TYR A 48 -13.46 0.28 3.94
C TYR A 48 -14.50 -0.82 4.14
N GLU A 49 -14.58 -1.43 5.32
CA GLU A 49 -15.58 -2.47 5.60
C GLU A 49 -17.02 -1.94 5.51
N VAL A 50 -17.29 -0.70 5.88
CA VAL A 50 -18.63 -0.10 5.73
C VAL A 50 -18.90 0.29 4.28
N VAL A 51 -17.94 0.93 3.61
CA VAL A 51 -18.06 1.32 2.20
C VAL A 51 -18.22 0.10 1.29
N ASP A 52 -17.47 -0.99 1.53
CA ASP A 52 -17.56 -2.22 0.75
C ASP A 52 -18.96 -2.87 0.84
N ASN A 53 -19.71 -2.65 1.92
CA ASN A 53 -21.11 -3.08 1.99
C ASN A 53 -22.01 -2.26 1.04
N SER A 54 -21.78 -0.95 0.93
CA SER A 54 -22.50 -0.09 -0.03
C SER A 54 -22.08 -0.41 -1.48
N ILE A 55 -20.81 -0.76 -1.71
CA ILE A 55 -20.32 -1.27 -3.00
C ILE A 55 -20.97 -2.60 -3.39
N ASP A 56 -21.21 -3.50 -2.43
CA ASP A 56 -21.92 -4.75 -2.70
C ASP A 56 -23.39 -4.50 -3.13
N GLU A 57 -24.05 -3.48 -2.59
CA GLU A 57 -25.35 -3.01 -3.07
C GLU A 57 -25.27 -2.46 -4.50
N ALA A 58 -24.18 -1.72 -4.83
CA ALA A 58 -23.96 -1.23 -6.19
C ALA A 58 -23.70 -2.39 -7.18
N LEU A 59 -22.88 -3.39 -6.79
CA LEU A 59 -22.67 -4.60 -7.60
C LEU A 59 -23.95 -5.41 -7.82
N ALA A 60 -24.87 -5.36 -6.86
CA ALA A 60 -26.20 -5.97 -6.99
C ALA A 60 -27.18 -5.13 -7.82
N GLY A 61 -26.79 -3.90 -8.23
CA GLY A 61 -27.59 -3.00 -9.07
C GLY A 61 -28.61 -2.15 -8.32
N TYR A 62 -28.46 -2.00 -7.00
CA TYR A 62 -29.41 -1.26 -6.16
C TYR A 62 -28.88 0.06 -5.60
N CYS A 63 -27.59 0.36 -5.79
CA CYS A 63 -26.96 1.59 -5.29
C CYS A 63 -26.16 2.27 -6.41
N ASP A 64 -26.33 3.58 -6.57
CA ASP A 64 -25.57 4.41 -7.52
C ASP A 64 -24.93 5.63 -6.86
N HIS A 65 -25.18 5.84 -5.56
CA HIS A 65 -24.63 6.97 -4.81
C HIS A 65 -24.21 6.59 -3.40
N ILE A 66 -22.95 6.91 -3.05
CA ILE A 66 -22.38 6.69 -1.71
C ILE A 66 -21.78 8.00 -1.21
N GLU A 67 -22.13 8.39 0.01
CA GLU A 67 -21.55 9.54 0.68
C GLU A 67 -20.71 9.11 1.89
N VAL A 68 -19.45 9.53 1.93
CA VAL A 68 -18.54 9.31 3.05
C VAL A 68 -18.22 10.67 3.67
N THR A 69 -18.40 10.80 4.98
CA THR A 69 -18.13 12.05 5.70
C THR A 69 -17.23 11.80 6.90
N ILE A 70 -16.12 12.53 6.98
CA ILE A 70 -15.33 12.68 8.19
C ILE A 70 -15.95 13.84 8.98
N ASN A 71 -16.54 13.56 10.12
CA ASN A 71 -17.22 14.54 10.95
C ASN A 71 -16.23 15.39 11.77
N GLU A 72 -16.70 16.51 12.33
CA GLU A 72 -15.89 17.44 13.14
C GLU A 72 -15.30 16.76 14.41
N ASP A 73 -16.02 15.78 14.96
CA ASP A 73 -15.61 14.96 16.11
C ASP A 73 -14.76 13.76 15.75
N ASN A 74 -14.35 13.68 14.49
CA ASN A 74 -13.55 12.59 13.93
C ASN A 74 -14.28 11.22 13.89
N SER A 75 -15.61 11.23 13.93
CA SER A 75 -16.41 10.06 13.54
C SER A 75 -16.53 9.97 12.02
N ILE A 76 -16.88 8.80 11.53
CA ILE A 76 -17.18 8.56 10.10
C ILE A 76 -18.66 8.31 9.93
N THR A 77 -19.23 8.92 8.90
CA THR A 77 -20.56 8.60 8.41
C THR A 77 -20.44 8.06 6.98
N VAL A 78 -21.02 6.89 6.72
CA VAL A 78 -21.17 6.31 5.37
C VAL A 78 -22.66 6.14 5.10
N GLN A 79 -23.11 6.73 4.03
CA GLN A 79 -24.52 6.67 3.59
C GLN A 79 -24.59 6.17 2.15
N ASP A 80 -25.48 5.24 1.88
CA ASP A 80 -25.81 4.77 0.54
C ASP A 80 -27.30 4.92 0.24
N ASN A 81 -27.66 4.78 -1.03
CA ASN A 81 -29.03 4.75 -1.52
C ASN A 81 -29.47 3.35 -1.97
N GLY A 82 -28.90 2.29 -1.38
CA GLY A 82 -29.22 0.90 -1.65
C GLY A 82 -30.59 0.49 -1.10
N ARG A 83 -30.81 -0.83 -0.98
CA ARG A 83 -32.09 -1.39 -0.46
C ARG A 83 -32.33 -1.16 1.02
N GLY A 84 -31.28 -0.85 1.78
CA GLY A 84 -31.28 -0.86 3.24
C GLY A 84 -31.15 -2.26 3.84
N ILE A 85 -30.42 -2.39 4.94
CA ILE A 85 -30.27 -3.63 5.67
C ILE A 85 -31.67 -4.10 6.15
N PRO A 86 -32.04 -5.40 6.03
CA PRO A 86 -33.30 -5.92 6.57
C PRO A 86 -33.43 -5.62 8.06
N VAL A 87 -34.62 -5.24 8.50
CA VAL A 87 -34.97 -4.93 9.90
C VAL A 87 -35.95 -5.91 10.52
N ASP A 88 -36.47 -6.83 9.72
CA ASP A 88 -37.42 -7.86 10.13
C ASP A 88 -36.85 -8.73 11.25
N PHE A 89 -37.74 -9.35 12.01
CA PHE A 89 -37.38 -10.25 13.11
C PHE A 89 -36.80 -11.57 12.59
N HIS A 90 -35.59 -11.90 13.05
CA HIS A 90 -34.90 -13.13 12.71
C HIS A 90 -35.20 -14.23 13.75
N GLU A 91 -36.01 -15.20 13.35
CA GLU A 91 -36.56 -16.20 14.28
C GLU A 91 -35.53 -17.04 15.02
N LYS A 92 -34.39 -17.41 14.38
CA LYS A 92 -33.37 -18.22 15.04
C LYS A 92 -32.59 -17.44 16.10
N GLU A 93 -32.25 -16.18 15.80
CA GLU A 93 -31.44 -15.34 16.67
C GLU A 93 -32.29 -14.56 17.68
N GLN A 94 -33.61 -14.57 17.55
CA GLN A 94 -34.57 -13.85 18.41
C GLN A 94 -34.30 -12.36 18.49
N LYS A 95 -33.83 -11.75 17.39
CA LYS A 95 -33.42 -10.35 17.25
C LYS A 95 -33.84 -9.81 15.88
N SER A 96 -33.76 -8.49 15.67
CA SER A 96 -33.90 -7.93 14.33
C SER A 96 -32.76 -8.36 13.42
N ALA A 97 -33.00 -8.49 12.13
CA ALA A 97 -31.94 -8.80 11.17
C ALA A 97 -30.80 -7.75 11.19
N LEU A 98 -31.13 -6.46 11.39
CA LEU A 98 -30.15 -5.40 11.60
C LEU A 98 -29.25 -5.71 12.80
N GLU A 99 -29.81 -6.06 13.95
CA GLU A 99 -29.03 -6.41 15.15
C GLU A 99 -28.17 -7.66 14.92
N VAL A 100 -28.69 -8.66 14.22
CA VAL A 100 -27.90 -9.86 13.87
C VAL A 100 -26.68 -9.49 13.03
N VAL A 101 -26.84 -8.70 11.98
CA VAL A 101 -25.74 -8.26 11.10
C VAL A 101 -24.69 -7.43 11.88
N MET A 102 -25.14 -6.63 12.85
CA MET A 102 -24.25 -5.76 13.63
C MET A 102 -23.54 -6.46 14.78
N THR A 103 -24.09 -7.57 15.32
CA THR A 103 -23.60 -8.17 16.58
C THR A 103 -23.15 -9.62 16.47
N VAL A 104 -23.50 -10.32 15.40
CA VAL A 104 -23.15 -11.74 15.23
C VAL A 104 -22.06 -11.87 14.17
N LEU A 105 -20.95 -12.52 14.53
CA LEU A 105 -19.90 -12.87 13.56
C LEU A 105 -20.41 -13.98 12.62
N HIS A 106 -19.98 -13.91 11.36
CA HIS A 106 -20.39 -14.85 10.31
C HIS A 106 -21.90 -14.85 10.03
N ALA A 107 -22.55 -13.70 10.18
CA ALA A 107 -23.93 -13.46 9.83
C ALA A 107 -24.05 -12.46 8.68
N GLY A 108 -25.01 -12.66 7.78
CA GLY A 108 -25.30 -11.72 6.69
C GLY A 108 -25.93 -12.37 5.47
N GLY A 109 -26.64 -11.58 4.67
CA GLY A 109 -27.32 -12.02 3.44
C GLY A 109 -26.37 -12.44 2.29
N LYS A 110 -25.05 -12.22 2.45
CA LYS A 110 -24.05 -12.57 1.43
C LYS A 110 -23.71 -14.07 1.38
N PHE A 111 -24.16 -14.85 2.36
CA PHE A 111 -24.09 -16.31 2.32
C PHE A 111 -25.20 -16.93 1.44
N ASP A 112 -26.24 -16.14 1.10
CA ASP A 112 -27.31 -16.56 0.20
C ASP A 112 -27.04 -16.05 -1.23
N LYS A 113 -26.83 -17.00 -2.16
CA LYS A 113 -26.59 -16.72 -3.59
C LYS A 113 -27.80 -16.07 -4.29
N GLY A 114 -28.99 -16.14 -3.69
CA GLY A 114 -30.17 -15.46 -4.21
C GLY A 114 -30.14 -13.95 -4.02
N SER A 115 -29.49 -13.48 -2.95
CA SER A 115 -29.42 -12.06 -2.58
C SER A 115 -28.25 -11.32 -3.20
N TYR A 116 -27.07 -11.98 -3.31
CA TYR A 116 -25.86 -11.43 -3.92
C TYR A 116 -25.16 -12.48 -4.77
N LYS A 117 -25.10 -12.27 -6.08
CA LYS A 117 -24.36 -13.16 -7.00
C LYS A 117 -22.86 -13.02 -6.86
N VAL A 118 -22.41 -11.80 -6.55
CA VAL A 118 -21.02 -11.42 -6.36
C VAL A 118 -20.96 -10.45 -5.19
N SER A 119 -20.02 -10.62 -4.29
CA SER A 119 -19.76 -9.66 -3.21
C SER A 119 -18.27 -9.62 -2.84
N GLY A 120 -17.80 -8.48 -2.33
CA GLY A 120 -16.48 -8.34 -1.73
C GLY A 120 -16.45 -8.86 -0.29
N GLY A 121 -17.56 -8.73 0.43
CA GLY A 121 -17.75 -9.23 1.79
C GLY A 121 -18.04 -10.73 1.82
N LEU A 122 -17.05 -11.55 2.18
CA LEU A 122 -17.15 -13.03 2.15
C LEU A 122 -17.43 -13.67 3.50
N HIS A 123 -16.95 -13.07 4.56
CA HIS A 123 -16.89 -13.71 5.87
C HIS A 123 -18.02 -13.29 6.83
N GLY A 124 -18.82 -12.28 6.46
CA GLY A 124 -19.90 -11.76 7.31
C GLY A 124 -19.42 -11.22 8.66
N VAL A 125 -18.23 -10.61 8.68
CA VAL A 125 -17.62 -10.08 9.91
C VAL A 125 -17.31 -8.58 9.84
N GLY A 126 -17.31 -7.95 8.68
CA GLY A 126 -16.81 -6.57 8.49
C GLY A 126 -17.51 -5.56 9.39
N VAL A 127 -18.81 -5.33 9.19
CA VAL A 127 -19.54 -4.32 9.95
C VAL A 127 -19.66 -4.65 11.44
N SER A 128 -19.73 -5.94 11.81
CA SER A 128 -19.73 -6.34 13.21
C SER A 128 -18.38 -6.09 13.88
N CYS A 129 -17.26 -6.20 13.15
CA CYS A 129 -15.94 -5.77 13.63
C CYS A 129 -15.88 -4.23 13.81
N VAL A 130 -16.42 -3.44 12.87
CA VAL A 130 -16.52 -1.98 13.03
C VAL A 130 -17.30 -1.63 14.28
N ASN A 131 -18.43 -2.28 14.53
CA ASN A 131 -19.25 -2.11 15.72
C ASN A 131 -18.47 -2.46 17.01
N ALA A 132 -17.81 -3.61 17.03
CA ALA A 132 -17.02 -4.05 18.18
C ALA A 132 -15.88 -3.07 18.53
N LEU A 133 -15.26 -2.46 17.52
CA LEU A 133 -14.10 -1.59 17.64
C LEU A 133 -14.45 -0.09 17.73
N SER A 134 -15.75 0.23 17.93
CA SER A 134 -16.27 1.58 18.04
C SER A 134 -16.87 1.83 19.44
N THR A 135 -16.58 2.98 20.03
CA THR A 135 -17.22 3.41 21.29
C THR A 135 -18.69 3.73 21.11
N LEU A 136 -19.05 4.19 19.91
CA LEU A 136 -20.42 4.45 19.49
C LEU A 136 -20.57 4.06 18.03
N LEU A 137 -21.63 3.33 17.71
CA LEU A 137 -22.08 3.13 16.35
C LEU A 137 -23.60 3.38 16.28
N VAL A 138 -24.02 4.16 15.29
CA VAL A 138 -25.42 4.43 14.99
C VAL A 138 -25.74 3.89 13.59
N ALA A 139 -26.63 2.93 13.52
CA ALA A 139 -27.13 2.42 12.25
C ALA A 139 -28.54 2.97 12.01
N GLN A 140 -28.70 3.66 10.88
CA GLN A 140 -29.99 4.11 10.38
C GLN A 140 -30.30 3.41 9.06
N VAL A 141 -31.50 2.89 8.93
CA VAL A 141 -31.97 2.17 7.74
C VAL A 141 -33.26 2.77 7.25
N ALA A 142 -33.24 3.26 6.02
CA ALA A 142 -34.42 3.73 5.29
C ALA A 142 -34.96 2.57 4.44
N ARG A 143 -36.11 2.03 4.82
CA ARG A 143 -36.71 0.86 4.15
C ARG A 143 -38.21 0.82 4.38
N ASP A 144 -38.94 0.37 3.38
CA ASP A 144 -40.41 0.14 3.44
C ASP A 144 -41.24 1.38 3.89
N GLY A 145 -40.75 2.59 3.58
CA GLY A 145 -41.37 3.86 3.95
C GLY A 145 -41.05 4.37 5.35
N GLU A 146 -40.25 3.66 6.11
CA GLU A 146 -39.88 3.98 7.49
C GLU A 146 -38.36 4.18 7.63
N LEU A 147 -37.97 5.01 8.60
CA LEU A 147 -36.59 5.21 9.02
C LEU A 147 -36.38 4.51 10.36
N PHE A 148 -35.60 3.44 10.34
CA PHE A 148 -35.22 2.66 11.50
C PHE A 148 -33.89 3.14 12.05
N GLN A 149 -33.70 3.05 13.38
CA GLN A 149 -32.43 3.35 14.04
C GLN A 149 -32.15 2.35 15.14
N GLN A 150 -30.87 1.99 15.27
CA GLN A 150 -30.33 1.27 16.43
C GLN A 150 -28.95 1.79 16.77
N GLU A 151 -28.66 1.92 18.07
CA GLU A 151 -27.40 2.41 18.61
C GLU A 151 -26.66 1.30 19.35
N TYR A 152 -25.32 1.34 19.24
CA TYR A 152 -24.43 0.36 19.84
C TYR A 152 -23.27 1.07 20.56
N SER A 153 -22.74 0.41 21.58
CA SER A 153 -21.51 0.80 22.27
C SER A 153 -20.61 -0.41 22.41
N CYS A 154 -19.40 -0.34 21.83
CA CYS A 154 -18.43 -1.43 21.88
C CYS A 154 -19.03 -2.80 21.44
N GLY A 155 -19.88 -2.78 20.40
CA GLY A 155 -20.55 -3.96 19.88
C GLY A 155 -21.85 -4.37 20.59
N ILE A 156 -22.22 -3.72 21.69
CA ILE A 156 -23.40 -4.03 22.49
C ILE A 156 -24.55 -3.08 22.11
N PRO A 157 -25.73 -3.57 21.72
CA PRO A 157 -26.89 -2.71 21.45
C PRO A 157 -27.34 -2.00 22.72
N LYS A 158 -27.59 -0.68 22.62
CA LYS A 158 -28.12 0.10 23.75
C LYS A 158 -29.62 -0.14 23.95
N GLU A 159 -30.33 -0.33 22.86
CA GLU A 159 -31.77 -0.58 22.83
C GLU A 159 -32.14 -1.41 21.58
N ALA A 160 -33.35 -1.91 21.51
CA ALA A 160 -33.86 -2.58 20.32
C ALA A 160 -34.01 -1.59 19.14
N VAL A 161 -34.03 -2.09 17.92
CA VAL A 161 -34.31 -1.27 16.73
C VAL A 161 -35.67 -0.57 16.87
N LYS A 162 -35.71 0.71 16.52
CA LYS A 162 -36.92 1.55 16.62
C LYS A 162 -37.15 2.35 15.35
N VAL A 163 -38.39 2.62 15.03
CA VAL A 163 -38.78 3.58 14.00
C VAL A 163 -38.59 5.00 14.57
N VAL A 164 -37.82 5.82 13.88
CA VAL A 164 -37.54 7.22 14.28
C VAL A 164 -38.19 8.24 13.34
N GLY A 165 -38.74 7.79 12.21
CA GLY A 165 -39.41 8.67 11.25
C GLY A 165 -39.94 7.89 10.06
N THR A 166 -40.51 8.63 9.10
CA THR A 166 -40.92 8.14 7.78
C THR A 166 -40.04 8.71 6.69
N THR A 167 -39.83 8.00 5.61
CA THR A 167 -38.98 8.41 4.48
C THR A 167 -39.49 7.84 3.17
N ASP A 168 -39.29 8.57 2.09
CA ASP A 168 -39.53 8.12 0.71
C ASP A 168 -38.27 7.53 0.04
N LYS A 169 -37.14 7.56 0.76
CA LYS A 169 -35.84 7.03 0.29
C LYS A 169 -35.61 5.63 0.82
N THR A 170 -34.67 4.93 0.19
CA THR A 170 -34.09 3.67 0.68
C THR A 170 -32.59 3.84 0.89
N GLY A 171 -32.00 3.03 1.73
CA GLY A 171 -30.54 3.01 1.94
C GLY A 171 -30.13 2.75 3.37
N THR A 172 -28.83 2.71 3.58
CA THR A 172 -28.21 2.52 4.90
C THR A 172 -27.31 3.70 5.22
N ASN A 173 -27.36 4.14 6.47
CA ASN A 173 -26.47 5.17 7.01
C ASN A 173 -25.83 4.65 8.30
N ILE A 174 -24.51 4.51 8.28
CA ILE A 174 -23.71 4.06 9.42
C ILE A 174 -22.80 5.18 9.88
N THR A 175 -22.98 5.62 11.12
CA THR A 175 -22.05 6.55 11.78
C THR A 175 -21.33 5.84 12.91
N PHE A 176 -20.00 5.92 12.97
CA PHE A 176 -19.22 5.25 14.00
C PHE A 176 -18.04 6.07 14.50
N HIS A 177 -17.73 5.90 15.79
CA HIS A 177 -16.59 6.46 16.49
C HIS A 177 -15.59 5.38 16.86
N PRO A 178 -14.35 5.39 16.33
CA PRO A 178 -13.34 4.39 16.68
C PRO A 178 -12.96 4.46 18.17
N ASP A 179 -12.66 3.31 18.76
CA ASP A 179 -12.29 3.21 20.17
C ASP A 179 -10.80 3.56 20.37
N GLY A 180 -10.51 4.75 20.92
CA GLY A 180 -9.16 5.22 21.21
C GLY A 180 -8.39 4.37 22.25
N SER A 181 -9.05 3.44 22.96
CA SER A 181 -8.37 2.49 23.83
C SER A 181 -7.76 1.31 23.06
N ILE A 182 -8.16 1.09 21.80
CA ILE A 182 -7.71 0.01 20.94
C ILE A 182 -6.74 0.53 19.87
N PHE A 183 -7.09 1.66 19.23
CA PHE A 183 -6.30 2.24 18.15
C PHE A 183 -5.21 3.15 18.69
N THR A 184 -4.01 3.08 18.09
CA THR A 184 -2.88 3.98 18.42
C THR A 184 -3.14 5.43 17.98
N THR A 185 -4.05 5.62 17.02
CA THR A 185 -4.56 6.91 16.56
C THR A 185 -6.01 6.75 16.15
N THR A 186 -6.81 7.79 16.33
CA THR A 186 -8.21 7.86 15.87
C THR A 186 -8.38 8.93 14.80
N GLU A 187 -7.29 9.52 14.31
CA GLU A 187 -7.33 10.58 13.31
C GLU A 187 -7.34 10.00 11.89
N TYR A 188 -8.44 10.20 11.18
CA TYR A 188 -8.57 9.81 9.78
C TYR A 188 -7.83 10.76 8.86
N LYS A 189 -7.11 10.21 7.87
CA LYS A 189 -6.44 10.97 6.82
C LYS A 189 -7.32 11.03 5.58
N TYR A 190 -7.65 12.25 5.17
CA TYR A 190 -8.52 12.50 4.01
C TYR A 190 -7.98 11.83 2.74
N ASP A 191 -6.68 12.01 2.46
CA ASP A 191 -6.07 11.55 1.22
C ASP A 191 -6.08 10.03 1.07
N ILE A 192 -5.94 9.28 2.18
CA ILE A 192 -6.04 7.81 2.19
C ILE A 192 -7.46 7.38 1.78
N LEU A 193 -8.49 8.04 2.31
CA LEU A 193 -9.87 7.74 1.94
C LEU A 193 -10.19 8.18 0.51
N ALA A 194 -9.75 9.38 0.09
CA ALA A 194 -9.95 9.90 -1.26
C ALA A 194 -9.40 8.96 -2.33
N THR A 195 -8.19 8.44 -2.11
CA THR A 195 -7.57 7.44 -2.98
C THR A 195 -8.43 6.20 -3.15
N ARG A 196 -8.90 5.62 -2.05
CA ARG A 196 -9.75 4.43 -2.10
C ARG A 196 -11.09 4.70 -2.77
N MET A 197 -11.72 5.85 -2.52
CA MET A 197 -12.99 6.23 -3.15
C MET A 197 -12.84 6.42 -4.66
N ARG A 198 -11.74 7.02 -5.11
CA ARG A 198 -11.39 7.18 -6.53
C ARG A 198 -11.22 5.82 -7.21
N GLU A 199 -10.48 4.91 -6.60
CA GLU A 199 -10.27 3.54 -7.09
C GLU A 199 -11.61 2.80 -7.25
N LEU A 200 -12.48 2.86 -6.22
CA LEU A 200 -13.80 2.23 -6.26
C LEU A 200 -14.72 2.82 -7.32
N ALA A 201 -14.66 4.12 -7.58
CA ALA A 201 -15.42 4.75 -8.65
C ALA A 201 -14.97 4.25 -10.03
N TYR A 202 -13.67 4.08 -10.26
CA TYR A 202 -13.16 3.48 -11.50
C TYR A 202 -13.54 2.01 -11.68
N LEU A 203 -13.56 1.23 -10.59
CA LEU A 203 -13.90 -0.20 -10.62
C LEU A 203 -15.41 -0.45 -10.81
N ASN A 204 -16.24 0.58 -10.61
CA ASN A 204 -17.70 0.50 -10.70
C ASN A 204 -18.24 1.66 -11.55
N ALA A 205 -18.15 1.52 -12.88
CA ALA A 205 -18.61 2.54 -13.81
C ALA A 205 -20.08 2.95 -13.54
N GLY A 206 -20.35 4.26 -13.53
CA GLY A 206 -21.66 4.83 -13.24
C GLY A 206 -21.94 5.08 -11.74
N LEU A 207 -21.13 4.53 -10.84
CA LEU A 207 -21.24 4.81 -9.40
C LEU A 207 -20.66 6.19 -9.07
N THR A 208 -21.36 6.94 -8.23
CA THR A 208 -20.89 8.22 -7.69
C THR A 208 -20.54 8.07 -6.22
N ILE A 209 -19.33 8.44 -5.84
CA ILE A 209 -18.87 8.43 -4.44
C ILE A 209 -18.44 9.84 -4.06
N SER A 210 -19.00 10.39 -2.99
CA SER A 210 -18.62 11.70 -2.45
C SER A 210 -17.88 11.54 -1.13
N LEU A 211 -16.74 12.24 -0.98
CA LEU A 211 -15.99 12.30 0.29
C LEU A 211 -15.98 13.74 0.81
N THR A 212 -16.43 13.94 2.04
CA THR A 212 -16.49 15.26 2.69
C THR A 212 -15.69 15.24 3.99
N ASP A 213 -14.80 16.22 4.20
CA ASP A 213 -14.11 16.44 5.48
C ASP A 213 -14.68 17.71 6.16
N ARG A 214 -15.39 17.54 7.26
CA ARG A 214 -15.99 18.65 8.03
C ARG A 214 -15.05 19.27 9.05
N ARG A 215 -13.89 18.68 9.29
CA ARG A 215 -12.91 19.14 10.29
C ARG A 215 -12.20 20.42 9.86
N VAL A 216 -11.99 20.58 8.56
CA VAL A 216 -11.26 21.72 8.00
C VAL A 216 -12.19 22.53 7.10
N LYS A 217 -12.26 23.83 7.37
CA LYS A 217 -13.00 24.80 6.54
C LYS A 217 -12.01 25.77 5.91
N ASN A 218 -12.23 26.11 4.65
CA ASN A 218 -11.46 27.15 3.97
C ASN A 218 -11.85 28.56 4.50
N GLU A 219 -11.19 29.60 4.01
CA GLU A 219 -11.46 31.00 4.41
C GLU A 219 -12.92 31.43 4.13
N ALA A 220 -13.59 30.80 3.17
CA ALA A 220 -15.00 31.02 2.86
C ALA A 220 -15.96 30.22 3.76
N GLY A 221 -15.46 29.39 4.67
CA GLY A 221 -16.24 28.53 5.55
C GLY A 221 -16.74 27.23 4.91
N GLU A 222 -16.27 26.91 3.70
CA GLU A 222 -16.66 25.70 2.98
C GLU A 222 -15.77 24.53 3.42
N VAL A 223 -16.38 23.34 3.51
CA VAL A 223 -15.69 22.08 3.85
C VAL A 223 -15.01 21.48 2.61
N LYS A 224 -13.93 20.73 2.81
CA LYS A 224 -13.27 19.97 1.73
C LYS A 224 -14.22 18.85 1.27
N LYS A 225 -14.62 18.89 0.00
CA LYS A 225 -15.49 17.88 -0.62
C LYS A 225 -14.96 17.52 -2.01
N GLU A 226 -14.82 16.23 -2.29
CA GLU A 226 -14.54 15.70 -3.62
C GLU A 226 -15.62 14.68 -4.00
N THR A 227 -15.91 14.62 -5.31
CA THR A 227 -16.83 13.64 -5.87
C THR A 227 -16.11 12.84 -6.93
N PHE A 228 -16.10 11.53 -6.76
CA PHE A 228 -15.48 10.55 -7.66
C PHE A 228 -16.57 9.87 -8.48
N HIS A 229 -16.42 9.91 -9.78
CA HIS A 229 -17.34 9.30 -10.74
C HIS A 229 -16.56 8.94 -12.00
N SER A 230 -16.88 7.81 -12.61
CA SER A 230 -16.32 7.39 -13.88
C SER A 230 -17.40 6.77 -14.75
N GLU A 231 -17.49 7.22 -16.00
CA GLU A 231 -18.40 6.63 -17.00
C GLU A 231 -17.74 5.48 -17.75
N GLU A 232 -16.44 5.58 -18.04
CA GLU A 232 -15.70 4.57 -18.81
C GLU A 232 -14.99 3.51 -17.92
N GLY A 233 -15.06 3.63 -16.58
CA GLY A 233 -14.56 2.64 -15.65
C GLY A 233 -13.06 2.33 -15.80
N LEU A 234 -12.73 1.06 -16.08
CA LEU A 234 -11.33 0.62 -16.20
C LEU A 234 -10.53 1.34 -17.29
N LYS A 235 -11.18 1.85 -18.33
CA LYS A 235 -10.48 2.62 -19.36
C LYS A 235 -9.94 3.94 -18.80
N GLU A 236 -10.74 4.63 -17.98
CA GLU A 236 -10.29 5.83 -17.30
C GLU A 236 -9.25 5.50 -16.24
N PHE A 237 -9.43 4.39 -15.54
CA PHE A 237 -8.49 3.96 -14.52
C PHE A 237 -7.10 3.69 -15.10
N VAL A 238 -6.98 2.92 -16.18
CA VAL A 238 -5.68 2.65 -16.81
C VAL A 238 -5.04 3.93 -17.34
N ARG A 239 -5.84 4.85 -17.91
CA ARG A 239 -5.34 6.16 -18.35
C ARG A 239 -4.85 7.02 -17.18
N PHE A 240 -5.55 7.00 -16.04
CA PHE A 240 -5.14 7.69 -14.82
C PHE A 240 -3.79 7.18 -14.32
N VAL A 241 -3.65 5.85 -14.18
CA VAL A 241 -2.40 5.22 -13.71
C VAL A 241 -1.25 5.43 -14.69
N ASP A 242 -1.54 5.54 -16.01
CA ASP A 242 -0.54 5.72 -17.07
C ASP A 242 -0.26 7.21 -17.38
N SER A 243 -0.99 8.15 -16.78
CA SER A 243 -1.00 9.57 -17.15
C SER A 243 0.35 10.28 -17.03
N SER A 244 1.25 9.78 -16.17
CA SER A 244 2.59 10.32 -15.97
C SER A 244 3.64 9.74 -16.92
N ARG A 245 3.24 8.90 -17.89
CA ARG A 245 4.13 8.20 -18.83
C ARG A 245 3.85 8.59 -20.27
N GLU A 246 4.90 8.59 -21.08
CA GLU A 246 4.75 8.78 -22.53
C GLU A 246 4.14 7.54 -23.17
N LYS A 247 3.00 7.71 -23.84
CA LYS A 247 2.24 6.62 -24.45
C LYS A 247 2.96 6.04 -25.66
N LEU A 248 2.99 4.72 -25.75
CA LEU A 248 3.45 4.01 -26.94
C LEU A 248 2.30 3.77 -27.94
N ILE A 249 1.10 3.48 -27.41
CA ILE A 249 -0.14 3.32 -28.17
C ILE A 249 -1.16 4.36 -27.70
N ASN A 250 -2.02 4.84 -28.61
CA ASN A 250 -2.96 5.90 -28.29
C ASN A 250 -4.22 5.39 -27.60
N ASP A 251 -4.74 4.25 -28.02
CA ASP A 251 -6.00 3.71 -27.56
C ASP A 251 -5.81 2.64 -26.50
N VAL A 252 -6.75 2.58 -25.56
CA VAL A 252 -6.79 1.54 -24.53
C VAL A 252 -7.24 0.23 -25.17
N ILE A 253 -6.45 -0.82 -25.01
CA ILE A 253 -6.90 -2.18 -25.33
C ILE A 253 -7.85 -2.60 -24.23
N TYR A 254 -9.15 -2.64 -24.54
CA TYR A 254 -10.18 -2.91 -23.56
C TYR A 254 -10.90 -4.23 -23.83
N ILE A 255 -11.01 -5.03 -22.79
CA ILE A 255 -11.64 -6.35 -22.80
C ILE A 255 -12.75 -6.34 -21.76
N ASN A 256 -13.97 -6.62 -22.19
CA ASN A 256 -15.11 -6.84 -21.28
C ASN A 256 -15.89 -8.03 -21.84
N THR A 257 -15.79 -9.17 -21.14
CA THR A 257 -16.38 -10.42 -21.60
C THR A 257 -16.63 -11.36 -20.42
N GLU A 258 -17.43 -12.39 -20.65
CA GLU A 258 -17.63 -13.47 -19.69
C GLU A 258 -17.07 -14.77 -20.26
N LYS A 259 -16.25 -15.47 -19.51
CA LYS A 259 -15.69 -16.77 -19.86
C LYS A 259 -15.86 -17.75 -18.69
N GLN A 260 -16.37 -18.93 -19.02
CA GLN A 260 -16.58 -20.00 -18.03
C GLN A 260 -17.39 -19.52 -16.80
N GLY A 261 -18.37 -18.61 -17.01
CA GLY A 261 -19.18 -18.04 -15.94
C GLY A 261 -18.45 -16.96 -15.10
N THR A 262 -17.25 -16.55 -15.50
CA THR A 262 -16.48 -15.49 -14.83
C THR A 262 -16.51 -14.22 -15.67
N PRO A 263 -17.10 -13.11 -15.21
CA PRO A 263 -16.95 -11.80 -15.82
C PRO A 263 -15.50 -11.33 -15.71
N VAL A 264 -14.92 -10.97 -16.85
CA VAL A 264 -13.53 -10.53 -16.99
C VAL A 264 -13.51 -9.17 -17.65
N GLU A 265 -12.97 -8.19 -16.95
CA GLU A 265 -12.75 -6.84 -17.46
C GLU A 265 -11.28 -6.48 -17.34
N VAL A 266 -10.65 -6.08 -18.45
CA VAL A 266 -9.22 -5.75 -18.51
C VAL A 266 -9.02 -4.52 -19.38
N ALA A 267 -8.23 -3.56 -18.88
CA ALA A 267 -7.77 -2.41 -19.64
C ALA A 267 -6.25 -2.42 -19.71
N ILE A 268 -5.68 -2.26 -20.90
CA ILE A 268 -4.25 -2.36 -21.17
C ILE A 268 -3.79 -1.12 -21.93
N MET A 269 -2.64 -0.56 -21.51
CA MET A 269 -1.86 0.41 -22.28
C MET A 269 -0.40 0.02 -22.34
N TYR A 270 0.29 0.47 -23.38
CA TYR A 270 1.73 0.41 -23.48
C TYR A 270 2.33 1.81 -23.55
N ASN A 271 3.43 2.00 -22.87
CA ASN A 271 4.17 3.25 -22.76
C ASN A 271 5.68 3.05 -22.99
N THR A 272 6.44 4.13 -23.03
CA THR A 272 7.88 4.09 -23.31
C THR A 272 8.73 3.71 -22.09
N SER A 273 8.15 3.58 -20.89
CA SER A 273 8.88 3.25 -19.66
C SER A 273 9.45 1.83 -19.66
N TYR A 274 10.26 1.53 -18.68
CA TYR A 274 10.95 0.23 -18.52
C TYR A 274 10.34 -0.65 -17.42
N THR A 275 9.21 -0.22 -16.87
CA THR A 275 8.55 -0.88 -15.73
C THR A 275 7.27 -1.59 -16.16
N GLU A 276 6.93 -2.68 -15.46
CA GLU A 276 5.62 -3.32 -15.49
C GLU A 276 4.75 -2.67 -14.41
N ASN A 277 3.53 -2.30 -14.75
CA ASN A 277 2.56 -1.71 -13.84
C ASN A 277 1.20 -2.39 -13.99
N ILE A 278 0.94 -3.42 -13.19
CA ILE A 278 -0.29 -4.21 -13.25
C ILE A 278 -1.03 -4.13 -11.93
N HIS A 279 -2.27 -3.70 -11.99
CA HIS A 279 -3.20 -3.67 -10.86
C HIS A 279 -4.28 -4.73 -11.05
N SER A 280 -4.47 -5.60 -10.06
CA SER A 280 -5.42 -6.70 -10.17
C SER A 280 -6.43 -6.70 -9.04
N TYR A 281 -7.70 -6.91 -9.40
CA TYR A 281 -8.84 -6.83 -8.51
C TYR A 281 -9.76 -8.04 -8.67
N VAL A 282 -10.28 -8.50 -7.52
CA VAL A 282 -11.29 -9.54 -7.45
C VAL A 282 -12.44 -9.02 -6.60
N ASN A 283 -13.66 -8.89 -7.17
CA ASN A 283 -14.81 -8.30 -6.49
C ASN A 283 -14.48 -6.94 -5.84
N ASN A 284 -13.77 -6.07 -6.56
CA ASN A 284 -13.27 -4.76 -6.12
C ASN A 284 -12.19 -4.78 -5.02
N ILE A 285 -11.72 -5.96 -4.60
CA ILE A 285 -10.64 -6.12 -3.63
C ILE A 285 -9.31 -6.11 -4.39
N ASN A 286 -8.38 -5.26 -3.97
CA ASN A 286 -7.03 -5.20 -4.53
C ASN A 286 -6.21 -6.43 -4.09
N THR A 287 -5.82 -7.27 -5.05
CA THR A 287 -4.99 -8.44 -4.83
C THR A 287 -3.52 -8.08 -5.03
N ILE A 288 -2.92 -7.45 -4.04
CA ILE A 288 -1.54 -6.90 -4.11
C ILE A 288 -0.51 -7.98 -4.46
N GLU A 289 -0.69 -9.20 -3.96
CA GLU A 289 0.17 -10.36 -4.26
C GLU A 289 -0.29 -11.12 -5.52
N GLY A 290 -1.29 -10.60 -6.24
CA GLY A 290 -1.83 -11.21 -7.46
C GLY A 290 -2.62 -12.48 -7.21
N GLY A 291 -2.26 -13.56 -7.89
CA GLY A 291 -2.94 -14.85 -7.83
C GLY A 291 -3.19 -15.45 -9.21
N THR A 292 -4.11 -16.41 -9.27
CA THR A 292 -4.40 -17.19 -10.49
C THR A 292 -4.89 -16.33 -11.66
N HIS A 293 -5.64 -15.26 -11.39
CA HIS A 293 -6.13 -14.32 -12.41
C HIS A 293 -4.96 -13.53 -13.05
N LEU A 294 -4.02 -13.03 -12.25
CA LEU A 294 -2.83 -12.34 -12.76
C LEU A 294 -1.92 -13.31 -13.53
N ALA A 295 -1.75 -14.54 -13.03
CA ALA A 295 -0.99 -15.58 -13.74
C ALA A 295 -1.61 -15.92 -15.10
N GLY A 296 -2.95 -16.04 -15.17
CA GLY A 296 -3.70 -16.23 -16.41
C GLY A 296 -3.50 -15.10 -17.41
N PHE A 297 -3.57 -13.85 -16.95
CA PHE A 297 -3.32 -12.66 -17.75
C PHE A 297 -1.90 -12.64 -18.33
N ARG A 298 -0.87 -12.81 -17.50
CA ARG A 298 0.54 -12.82 -17.92
C ARG A 298 0.82 -13.92 -18.95
N ARG A 299 0.23 -15.10 -18.76
CA ARG A 299 0.35 -16.23 -19.68
C ARG A 299 -0.30 -15.92 -21.03
N ALA A 300 -1.53 -15.40 -21.03
CA ALA A 300 -2.25 -15.05 -22.25
C ALA A 300 -1.53 -13.96 -23.04
N LEU A 301 -1.11 -12.88 -22.37
CA LEU A 301 -0.40 -11.75 -22.96
C LEU A 301 0.87 -12.24 -23.69
N THR A 302 1.73 -12.96 -22.98
CA THR A 302 3.01 -13.46 -23.50
C THR A 302 2.78 -14.39 -24.70
N ARG A 303 1.88 -15.36 -24.56
CA ARG A 303 1.58 -16.34 -25.61
C ARG A 303 1.03 -15.67 -26.86
N THR A 304 0.10 -14.74 -26.71
CA THR A 304 -0.58 -14.11 -27.85
C THR A 304 0.33 -13.17 -28.60
N LEU A 305 1.07 -12.30 -27.90
CA LEU A 305 2.04 -11.40 -28.53
C LEU A 305 3.18 -12.16 -29.20
N LYS A 306 3.70 -13.21 -28.57
CA LYS A 306 4.74 -14.05 -29.13
C LYS A 306 4.28 -14.73 -30.44
N LYS A 307 3.09 -15.34 -30.40
CA LYS A 307 2.50 -15.98 -31.57
C LYS A 307 2.30 -14.99 -32.72
N TYR A 308 1.71 -13.82 -32.45
CA TYR A 308 1.52 -12.77 -33.45
C TYR A 308 2.85 -12.33 -34.07
N ALA A 309 3.86 -12.09 -33.25
CA ALA A 309 5.18 -11.67 -33.74
C ALA A 309 5.90 -12.74 -34.57
N GLU A 310 5.70 -14.04 -34.25
CA GLU A 310 6.21 -15.18 -35.05
C GLU A 310 5.46 -15.29 -36.39
N ASP A 311 4.13 -15.29 -36.38
CA ASP A 311 3.28 -15.40 -37.57
C ASP A 311 3.51 -14.22 -38.54
N ALA A 312 3.71 -13.01 -38.00
CA ALA A 312 4.06 -11.81 -38.76
C ALA A 312 5.56 -11.73 -39.17
N LYS A 313 6.36 -12.75 -38.86
CA LYS A 313 7.81 -12.83 -39.15
C LYS A 313 8.65 -11.67 -38.57
N MET A 314 8.18 -11.03 -37.54
CA MET A 314 8.85 -9.88 -36.93
C MET A 314 10.09 -10.29 -36.12
N LEU A 315 10.16 -11.56 -35.70
CA LEU A 315 11.24 -12.10 -34.89
C LEU A 315 12.36 -12.79 -35.70
N GLU A 316 12.23 -12.95 -37.02
CA GLU A 316 13.22 -13.66 -37.84
C GLU A 316 14.66 -13.11 -37.76
N LYS A 317 14.79 -11.80 -37.53
CA LYS A 317 16.09 -11.11 -37.44
C LYS A 317 16.58 -10.94 -36.00
N VAL A 318 15.78 -11.32 -35.02
CA VAL A 318 16.10 -11.16 -33.59
C VAL A 318 17.03 -12.30 -33.17
N LYS A 319 18.23 -11.94 -32.70
CA LYS A 319 19.29 -12.90 -32.31
C LYS A 319 19.31 -13.22 -30.81
N VAL A 320 18.40 -12.62 -30.07
CA VAL A 320 18.29 -12.77 -28.60
C VAL A 320 17.04 -13.55 -28.27
N GLU A 321 17.10 -14.35 -27.23
CA GLU A 321 15.92 -15.04 -26.69
C GLU A 321 15.00 -14.05 -26.00
N ILE A 322 13.70 -14.10 -26.31
CA ILE A 322 12.67 -13.24 -25.72
C ILE A 322 12.03 -13.99 -24.55
N ALA A 323 12.12 -13.43 -23.36
CA ALA A 323 11.50 -13.96 -22.14
C ALA A 323 10.10 -13.37 -21.92
N GLY A 324 9.32 -13.99 -21.05
CA GLY A 324 7.98 -13.50 -20.71
C GLY A 324 7.95 -12.07 -20.17
N ASP A 325 8.99 -11.69 -19.43
CA ASP A 325 9.12 -10.35 -18.84
C ASP A 325 9.32 -9.25 -19.89
N ASP A 326 9.96 -9.55 -21.01
CA ASP A 326 10.18 -8.59 -22.08
C ASP A 326 8.85 -8.09 -22.69
N PHE A 327 7.80 -8.94 -22.66
CA PHE A 327 6.44 -8.57 -23.11
C PHE A 327 5.72 -7.64 -22.16
N ARG A 328 6.21 -7.47 -20.93
CA ARG A 328 5.58 -6.66 -19.88
C ARG A 328 6.32 -5.35 -19.60
N GLU A 329 7.48 -5.13 -20.23
CA GLU A 329 8.19 -3.86 -20.13
C GLU A 329 7.38 -2.74 -20.80
N GLY A 330 7.08 -1.67 -20.06
CA GLY A 330 6.23 -0.57 -20.52
C GLY A 330 4.75 -0.89 -20.54
N LEU A 331 4.32 -1.99 -19.90
CA LEU A 331 2.92 -2.39 -19.79
C LEU A 331 2.28 -1.71 -18.56
N THR A 332 1.16 -1.04 -18.78
CA THR A 332 0.20 -0.68 -17.72
C THR A 332 -1.09 -1.44 -17.94
N ALA A 333 -1.59 -2.16 -16.94
CA ALA A 333 -2.83 -2.92 -17.04
C ALA A 333 -3.63 -2.89 -15.74
N VAL A 334 -4.95 -2.83 -15.88
CA VAL A 334 -5.90 -3.01 -14.78
C VAL A 334 -6.77 -4.22 -15.10
N ILE A 335 -6.83 -5.17 -14.17
CA ILE A 335 -7.56 -6.42 -14.29
C ILE A 335 -8.63 -6.45 -13.21
N SER A 336 -9.89 -6.56 -13.57
CA SER A 336 -11.01 -6.70 -12.64
C SER A 336 -11.82 -7.93 -13.02
N ILE A 337 -12.01 -8.82 -12.05
CA ILE A 337 -12.84 -10.00 -12.24
C ILE A 337 -13.91 -10.07 -11.16
N LYS A 338 -15.02 -10.72 -11.52
CA LYS A 338 -16.11 -11.00 -10.57
C LYS A 338 -16.21 -12.50 -10.37
N VAL A 339 -16.00 -12.95 -9.14
CA VAL A 339 -16.01 -14.37 -8.76
C VAL A 339 -17.06 -14.58 -7.66
N ALA A 340 -17.95 -15.55 -7.85
CA ALA A 340 -19.02 -15.82 -6.90
C ALA A 340 -18.49 -16.36 -5.56
N GLU A 341 -17.46 -17.21 -5.61
CA GLU A 341 -16.84 -17.84 -4.44
C GLU A 341 -15.32 -17.70 -4.51
N PRO A 342 -14.77 -16.50 -4.27
CA PRO A 342 -13.34 -16.30 -4.32
C PRO A 342 -12.64 -16.96 -3.12
N GLN A 343 -11.56 -17.67 -3.40
CA GLN A 343 -10.71 -18.31 -2.41
C GLN A 343 -9.41 -17.50 -2.31
N PHE A 344 -9.22 -16.82 -1.20
CA PHE A 344 -8.03 -16.02 -0.95
C PHE A 344 -7.06 -16.74 -0.01
N GLU A 345 -5.77 -16.50 -0.23
CA GLU A 345 -4.76 -16.87 0.73
C GLU A 345 -4.76 -15.85 1.90
N GLY A 346 -5.34 -16.24 3.04
CA GLY A 346 -5.40 -15.42 4.25
C GLY A 346 -6.53 -14.40 4.33
N GLN A 347 -6.67 -13.79 5.51
CA GLN A 347 -7.73 -12.83 5.84
C GLN A 347 -7.57 -11.48 5.12
N THR A 348 -6.36 -11.08 4.79
CA THR A 348 -6.07 -9.82 4.08
C THR A 348 -6.48 -9.83 2.61
N LYS A 349 -6.91 -11.00 2.09
CA LYS A 349 -7.40 -11.19 0.71
C LYS A 349 -6.40 -10.73 -0.37
N SER A 350 -5.10 -10.76 -0.07
CA SER A 350 -4.04 -10.24 -0.92
C SER A 350 -3.78 -11.07 -2.17
N LYS A 351 -4.14 -12.37 -2.18
CA LYS A 351 -3.84 -13.29 -3.28
C LYS A 351 -5.00 -14.24 -3.55
N LEU A 352 -5.38 -14.37 -4.84
CA LEU A 352 -6.46 -15.27 -5.27
C LEU A 352 -5.92 -16.66 -5.56
N GLY A 353 -6.61 -17.70 -5.04
CA GLY A 353 -6.26 -19.12 -5.20
C GLY A 353 -7.09 -19.91 -6.21
N ASN A 354 -8.22 -19.40 -6.70
CA ASN A 354 -9.15 -20.11 -7.59
C ASN A 354 -8.49 -20.54 -8.91
N ASN A 355 -8.21 -21.83 -9.09
CA ASN A 355 -7.51 -22.33 -10.28
C ASN A 355 -8.33 -22.20 -11.58
N GLU A 356 -9.65 -22.31 -11.53
CA GLU A 356 -10.56 -22.19 -12.66
C GLU A 356 -10.51 -20.81 -13.32
N VAL A 357 -10.25 -19.77 -12.55
CA VAL A 357 -10.15 -18.38 -13.02
C VAL A 357 -8.98 -18.18 -13.98
N MET A 358 -7.88 -18.90 -13.78
CA MET A 358 -6.71 -18.81 -14.66
C MET A 358 -7.07 -19.12 -16.12
N GLY A 359 -7.87 -20.17 -16.34
CA GLY A 359 -8.32 -20.58 -17.68
C GLY A 359 -9.26 -19.57 -18.32
N ALA A 360 -10.20 -19.03 -17.54
CA ALA A 360 -11.16 -18.04 -18.01
C ALA A 360 -10.46 -16.77 -18.52
N ILE A 361 -9.50 -16.23 -17.74
CA ILE A 361 -8.75 -15.05 -18.13
C ILE A 361 -7.81 -15.33 -19.31
N ASP A 362 -7.11 -16.47 -19.29
CA ASP A 362 -6.23 -16.85 -20.39
C ASP A 362 -6.98 -16.90 -21.74
N GLN A 363 -8.20 -17.41 -21.73
CA GLN A 363 -9.05 -17.43 -22.91
C GLN A 363 -9.56 -16.04 -23.27
N ALA A 364 -10.11 -15.27 -22.32
CA ALA A 364 -10.67 -13.95 -22.56
C ALA A 364 -9.63 -12.99 -23.15
N VAL A 365 -8.46 -12.91 -22.51
CA VAL A 365 -7.37 -12.02 -22.95
C VAL A 365 -6.76 -12.50 -24.26
N GLY A 366 -6.56 -13.82 -24.41
CA GLY A 366 -5.98 -14.38 -25.64
C GLY A 366 -6.80 -14.10 -26.88
N GLU A 367 -8.13 -14.32 -26.82
CA GLU A 367 -9.04 -14.04 -27.94
C GLU A 367 -9.11 -12.56 -28.27
N ALA A 368 -9.35 -11.70 -27.26
CA ALA A 368 -9.52 -10.27 -27.48
C ALA A 368 -8.23 -9.60 -27.97
N LEU A 369 -7.07 -9.98 -27.41
CA LEU A 369 -5.79 -9.44 -27.81
C LEU A 369 -5.40 -9.90 -29.23
N THR A 370 -5.74 -11.13 -29.62
CA THR A 370 -5.51 -11.60 -31.00
C THR A 370 -6.27 -10.72 -32.00
N ASN A 371 -7.57 -10.50 -31.75
CA ASN A 371 -8.38 -9.65 -32.62
C ASN A 371 -7.82 -8.23 -32.70
N TYR A 372 -7.46 -7.64 -31.54
CA TYR A 372 -6.89 -6.31 -31.51
C TYR A 372 -5.61 -6.17 -32.34
N LEU A 373 -4.68 -7.12 -32.19
CA LEU A 373 -3.41 -7.09 -32.90
C LEU A 373 -3.59 -7.23 -34.44
N GLU A 374 -4.58 -8.01 -34.88
CA GLU A 374 -4.94 -8.15 -36.28
C GLU A 374 -5.61 -6.89 -36.86
N GLU A 375 -6.46 -6.23 -36.07
CA GLU A 375 -7.16 -5.00 -36.44
C GLU A 375 -6.24 -3.76 -36.39
N HIS A 376 -5.20 -3.76 -35.54
CA HIS A 376 -4.30 -2.62 -35.30
C HIS A 376 -2.81 -2.96 -35.60
N PRO A 377 -2.44 -3.35 -36.84
CA PRO A 377 -1.10 -3.85 -37.14
C PRO A 377 0.03 -2.83 -36.90
N LYS A 378 -0.26 -1.53 -36.94
CA LYS A 378 0.73 -0.48 -36.63
C LYS A 378 1.08 -0.47 -35.14
N GLU A 379 0.08 -0.53 -34.27
CA GLU A 379 0.28 -0.57 -32.82
C GLU A 379 0.87 -1.90 -32.37
N ALA A 380 0.40 -3.02 -32.97
CA ALA A 380 0.99 -4.33 -32.77
C ALA A 380 2.50 -4.33 -33.08
N LYS A 381 2.91 -3.66 -34.18
CA LYS A 381 4.31 -3.50 -34.52
C LYS A 381 5.07 -2.69 -33.46
N MET A 382 4.51 -1.57 -32.98
CA MET A 382 5.14 -0.74 -31.95
C MET A 382 5.35 -1.54 -30.65
N ILE A 383 4.36 -2.33 -30.23
CA ILE A 383 4.46 -3.20 -29.07
C ILE A 383 5.56 -4.25 -29.25
N VAL A 384 5.59 -4.94 -30.39
CA VAL A 384 6.61 -5.97 -30.66
C VAL A 384 8.02 -5.36 -30.76
N ASP A 385 8.16 -4.19 -31.38
CA ASP A 385 9.44 -3.48 -31.45
C ASP A 385 9.94 -3.12 -30.04
N LYS A 386 9.04 -2.72 -29.13
CA LYS A 386 9.35 -2.47 -27.71
C LYS A 386 9.80 -3.76 -27.00
N VAL A 387 9.13 -4.88 -27.22
CA VAL A 387 9.51 -6.20 -26.69
C VAL A 387 10.91 -6.61 -27.15
N VAL A 388 11.22 -6.43 -28.43
CA VAL A 388 12.55 -6.75 -29.00
C VAL A 388 13.63 -5.84 -28.37
N LEU A 389 13.32 -4.57 -28.15
CA LEU A 389 14.22 -3.64 -27.48
C LEU A 389 14.49 -4.08 -26.03
N ALA A 390 13.45 -4.47 -25.28
CA ALA A 390 13.55 -4.97 -23.91
C ALA A 390 14.44 -6.23 -23.85
N ALA A 391 14.18 -7.22 -24.71
CA ALA A 391 14.97 -8.44 -24.81
C ALA A 391 16.45 -8.16 -25.13
N THR A 392 16.71 -7.23 -26.04
CA THR A 392 18.07 -6.83 -26.41
C THR A 392 18.79 -6.16 -25.25
N ALA A 393 18.11 -5.24 -24.56
CA ALA A 393 18.64 -4.57 -23.38
C ALA A 393 18.95 -5.56 -22.24
N ARG A 394 18.04 -6.50 -21.97
CA ARG A 394 18.22 -7.58 -20.98
C ARG A 394 19.42 -8.47 -21.32
N HIS A 395 19.55 -8.88 -22.59
CA HIS A 395 20.69 -9.68 -23.04
C HIS A 395 22.02 -8.93 -22.91
N ALA A 396 22.05 -7.63 -23.25
CA ALA A 396 23.24 -6.79 -23.08
C ALA A 396 23.62 -6.66 -21.60
N ALA A 397 22.65 -6.48 -20.72
CA ALA A 397 22.85 -6.42 -19.27
C ALA A 397 23.45 -7.73 -18.72
N ARG A 398 22.91 -8.89 -19.15
CA ARG A 398 23.44 -10.20 -18.75
C ARG A 398 24.89 -10.37 -19.19
N LYS A 399 25.20 -10.02 -20.43
CA LYS A 399 26.57 -10.12 -20.97
C LYS A 399 27.55 -9.21 -20.24
N ALA A 400 27.14 -7.97 -19.90
CA ALA A 400 27.95 -7.05 -19.12
C ALA A 400 28.23 -7.63 -17.72
N ARG A 401 27.23 -8.22 -17.06
CA ARG A 401 27.37 -8.88 -15.75
C ARG A 401 28.34 -10.07 -15.80
N GLU A 402 28.22 -10.95 -16.79
CA GLU A 402 29.14 -12.08 -16.98
C GLU A 402 30.59 -11.60 -17.19
N MET A 403 30.81 -10.50 -17.93
CA MET A 403 32.17 -9.94 -18.12
C MET A 403 32.74 -9.39 -16.81
N VAL A 404 31.92 -8.77 -15.96
CA VAL A 404 32.36 -8.28 -14.63
C VAL A 404 32.70 -9.46 -13.72
N GLN A 405 31.88 -10.51 -13.70
CA GLN A 405 32.15 -11.72 -12.91
C GLN A 405 33.43 -12.45 -13.36
N ARG A 406 33.68 -12.51 -14.67
CA ARG A 406 34.94 -13.11 -15.20
C ARG A 406 36.18 -12.29 -14.91
N LYS A 407 36.08 -10.96 -14.75
CA LYS A 407 37.21 -10.09 -14.42
C LYS A 407 37.59 -10.09 -12.93
N SER A 408 36.82 -10.73 -12.07
CA SER A 408 37.10 -10.80 -10.62
C SER A 408 37.14 -12.23 -10.08
N PRO A 409 37.99 -13.15 -10.65
CA PRO A 409 38.10 -14.50 -10.07
C PRO A 409 38.85 -14.51 -8.74
N MET A 410 39.44 -13.39 -8.28
CA MET A 410 40.19 -13.28 -7.01
C MET A 410 39.51 -12.39 -5.95
N SER A 411 38.41 -11.72 -6.24
CA SER A 411 37.55 -11.14 -5.19
C SER A 411 36.49 -12.19 -4.85
N GLY A 412 36.82 -13.08 -3.95
CA GLY A 412 35.83 -13.92 -3.28
C GLY A 412 34.66 -13.03 -2.87
N GLY A 413 33.40 -13.51 -2.94
CA GLY A 413 32.17 -12.77 -2.69
C GLY A 413 32.14 -12.09 -1.32
N GLY A 414 33.02 -11.10 -1.15
CA GLY A 414 33.19 -10.29 0.05
C GLY A 414 32.13 -9.18 0.07
N LEU A 415 31.73 -8.84 1.27
CA LEU A 415 30.86 -7.68 1.54
C LEU A 415 31.49 -6.40 0.97
N PRO A 416 30.67 -5.37 0.62
CA PRO A 416 31.19 -4.11 0.13
C PRO A 416 32.26 -3.54 1.09
N GLY A 417 33.39 -3.08 0.57
CA GLY A 417 34.49 -2.57 1.40
C GLY A 417 34.11 -1.38 2.30
N LYS A 418 33.00 -0.69 1.96
CA LYS A 418 32.43 0.39 2.76
C LYS A 418 31.48 -0.07 3.87
N LEU A 419 30.95 -1.29 3.81
CA LEU A 419 30.04 -1.81 4.81
C LEU A 419 30.74 -2.03 6.15
N ALA A 420 30.26 -1.38 7.19
CA ALA A 420 30.60 -1.72 8.56
C ALA A 420 29.53 -2.69 9.08
N ASP A 421 29.77 -3.98 8.96
CA ASP A 421 28.85 -5.05 9.34
C ASP A 421 28.70 -5.21 10.86
N CYS A 422 27.61 -5.87 11.30
CA CYS A 422 27.39 -6.26 12.70
C CYS A 422 27.86 -7.70 12.98
N SER A 423 27.97 -8.04 14.27
CA SER A 423 28.47 -9.35 14.70
C SER A 423 27.38 -10.41 14.70
N ASP A 424 26.15 -10.05 14.99
CA ASP A 424 25.00 -10.96 15.00
C ASP A 424 24.67 -11.43 13.57
N LYS A 425 24.15 -12.64 13.47
CA LYS A 425 23.78 -13.26 12.19
C LYS A 425 22.27 -13.51 12.06
N ASP A 426 21.52 -13.22 13.12
CA ASP A 426 20.08 -13.36 13.10
C ASP A 426 19.44 -12.13 12.42
N PRO A 427 18.83 -12.28 11.23
CA PRO A 427 18.24 -11.17 10.50
C PRO A 427 17.14 -10.43 11.26
N GLU A 428 16.42 -11.11 12.17
CA GLU A 428 15.34 -10.52 12.98
C GLU A 428 15.87 -9.49 13.97
N ARG A 429 17.10 -9.67 14.45
CA ARG A 429 17.74 -8.78 15.42
C ARG A 429 18.65 -7.75 14.77
N CYS A 430 19.07 -8.00 13.52
CA CYS A 430 20.02 -7.16 12.82
C CYS A 430 19.33 -6.04 12.05
N GLU A 431 19.94 -4.86 12.05
CA GLU A 431 19.50 -3.71 11.30
C GLU A 431 20.65 -3.05 10.54
N ILE A 432 20.34 -2.46 9.38
CA ILE A 432 21.30 -1.74 8.55
C ILE A 432 20.84 -0.30 8.34
N PHE A 433 21.77 0.64 8.52
CA PHE A 433 21.56 2.05 8.18
C PHE A 433 22.19 2.33 6.82
N LEU A 434 21.39 2.83 5.89
CA LEU A 434 21.84 3.41 4.63
C LEU A 434 22.04 4.90 4.88
N VAL A 435 23.30 5.33 4.93
CA VAL A 435 23.66 6.67 5.43
C VAL A 435 24.16 7.54 4.29
N GLU A 436 23.70 8.79 4.24
CA GLU A 436 24.17 9.76 3.27
C GLU A 436 25.62 10.16 3.55
N GLY A 437 26.50 9.87 2.59
CA GLY A 437 27.88 10.31 2.59
C GLY A 437 28.83 9.61 3.57
N ASP A 438 30.10 9.78 3.30
CA ASP A 438 31.18 9.16 4.11
C ASP A 438 31.35 9.87 5.47
N SER A 439 31.02 11.15 5.59
CA SER A 439 31.13 11.93 6.84
C SER A 439 30.14 11.44 7.89
N ALA A 440 28.85 11.49 7.59
CA ALA A 440 27.79 10.97 8.48
C ALA A 440 27.97 9.46 8.72
N GLY A 441 28.36 8.71 7.67
CA GLY A 441 28.72 7.30 7.79
C GLY A 441 29.86 7.03 8.77
N GLY A 442 30.85 7.92 8.85
CA GLY A 442 31.96 7.85 9.83
C GLY A 442 31.47 8.03 11.27
N THR A 443 30.62 9.03 11.50
CA THR A 443 30.00 9.29 12.81
C THR A 443 29.09 8.13 13.23
N ALA A 444 28.24 7.63 12.32
CA ALA A 444 27.37 6.49 12.56
C ALA A 444 28.15 5.20 12.88
N LYS A 445 29.27 4.95 12.19
CA LYS A 445 30.16 3.81 12.49
C LYS A 445 30.76 3.85 13.90
N GLN A 446 31.01 5.04 14.41
CA GLN A 446 31.53 5.24 15.78
C GLN A 446 30.42 5.09 16.81
N GLY A 447 29.23 5.65 16.56
CA GLY A 447 28.10 5.67 17.49
C GLY A 447 27.31 4.35 17.58
N ARG A 448 27.35 3.50 16.57
CA ARG A 448 26.50 2.30 16.46
C ARG A 448 26.76 1.23 17.51
N ASN A 449 25.77 0.43 17.81
CA ASN A 449 25.97 -0.84 18.50
C ASN A 449 26.47 -1.91 17.50
N ARG A 450 27.73 -2.31 17.62
CA ARG A 450 28.40 -3.25 16.71
C ARG A 450 27.83 -4.67 16.78
N ALA A 451 27.04 -4.98 17.80
CA ALA A 451 26.47 -6.31 17.93
C ALA A 451 25.41 -6.56 16.84
N PHE A 452 24.51 -5.61 16.61
CA PHE A 452 23.35 -5.79 15.74
C PHE A 452 23.14 -4.69 14.68
N GLN A 453 23.91 -3.60 14.71
CA GLN A 453 23.77 -2.48 13.75
C GLN A 453 24.89 -2.49 12.72
N ALA A 454 24.53 -2.48 11.44
CA ALA A 454 25.43 -2.31 10.30
C ALA A 454 25.26 -0.92 9.68
N ILE A 455 26.34 -0.37 9.10
CA ILE A 455 26.34 0.94 8.43
C ILE A 455 26.87 0.79 7.02
N LEU A 456 26.09 1.24 6.03
CA LEU A 456 26.48 1.35 4.63
C LEU A 456 26.41 2.83 4.21
N PRO A 457 27.54 3.53 4.10
CA PRO A 457 27.56 4.87 3.52
C PRO A 457 27.32 4.82 2.02
N LEU A 458 26.43 5.69 1.53
CA LEU A 458 26.16 5.89 0.12
C LEU A 458 26.88 7.15 -0.37
N ARG A 459 27.38 7.15 -1.61
CA ARG A 459 28.07 8.31 -2.20
C ARG A 459 27.08 9.28 -2.83
N GLY A 460 26.36 10.04 -2.00
CA GLY A 460 25.39 11.03 -2.47
C GLY A 460 24.18 10.41 -3.16
N LYS A 461 23.64 11.08 -4.17
CA LYS A 461 22.44 10.67 -4.90
C LYS A 461 22.68 9.39 -5.69
N ILE A 462 21.96 8.33 -5.36
CA ILE A 462 21.99 7.08 -6.14
C ILE A 462 21.31 7.28 -7.49
N LEU A 463 21.51 6.32 -8.41
CA LEU A 463 20.87 6.34 -9.72
C LEU A 463 19.34 6.39 -9.59
N ASN A 464 18.69 7.32 -10.29
CA ASN A 464 17.25 7.34 -10.42
C ASN A 464 16.80 6.16 -11.32
N VAL A 465 16.30 5.10 -10.68
CA VAL A 465 15.90 3.87 -11.38
C VAL A 465 14.57 3.99 -12.12
N GLU A 466 13.80 5.03 -11.88
CA GLU A 466 12.58 5.33 -12.64
C GLU A 466 12.92 5.74 -14.08
N LYS A 467 14.00 6.50 -14.28
CA LYS A 467 14.48 6.97 -15.59
C LYS A 467 15.46 6.02 -16.26
N ALA A 468 16.07 5.12 -15.52
CA ALA A 468 17.15 4.28 -16.02
C ALA A 468 16.66 2.93 -16.48
N MET A 469 17.16 2.48 -17.63
CA MET A 469 16.99 1.09 -18.02
C MET A 469 17.54 0.16 -16.94
N ARG A 470 16.87 -0.97 -16.69
CA ARG A 470 17.21 -1.92 -15.60
C ARG A 470 18.69 -2.34 -15.59
N HIS A 471 19.31 -2.53 -16.75
CA HIS A 471 20.72 -2.90 -16.82
C HIS A 471 21.65 -1.83 -16.21
N LYS A 472 21.33 -0.53 -16.39
CA LYS A 472 22.11 0.57 -15.78
C LYS A 472 22.01 0.56 -14.26
N ALA A 473 20.86 0.15 -13.70
CA ALA A 473 20.74 -0.02 -12.26
C ALA A 473 21.75 -1.06 -11.73
N TYR A 474 21.90 -2.18 -12.46
CA TYR A 474 22.86 -3.22 -12.08
C TYR A 474 24.34 -2.85 -12.32
N GLU A 475 24.62 -1.90 -13.20
CA GLU A 475 25.96 -1.33 -13.41
C GLU A 475 26.34 -0.31 -12.34
N SER A 476 25.36 0.30 -11.66
CA SER A 476 25.57 1.26 -10.58
C SER A 476 26.28 0.61 -9.39
N GLU A 477 27.41 1.18 -8.98
CA GLU A 477 28.20 0.69 -7.84
C GLU A 477 27.37 0.76 -6.53
N GLU A 478 26.65 1.85 -6.31
CA GLU A 478 25.87 2.06 -5.08
C GLU A 478 24.72 1.05 -4.97
N ILE A 479 24.00 0.82 -6.07
CA ILE A 479 22.92 -0.19 -6.12
C ILE A 479 23.48 -1.60 -5.86
N ARG A 480 24.61 -1.95 -6.49
CA ARG A 480 25.27 -3.24 -6.23
C ARG A 480 25.71 -3.39 -4.78
N ASN A 481 26.20 -2.31 -4.18
CA ASN A 481 26.60 -2.32 -2.77
C ASN A 481 25.39 -2.58 -1.86
N ILE A 482 24.22 -2.00 -2.16
CA ILE A 482 22.97 -2.25 -1.42
C ILE A 482 22.59 -3.73 -1.53
N TYR A 483 22.51 -4.29 -2.75
CA TYR A 483 22.19 -5.71 -2.95
C TYR A 483 23.15 -6.65 -2.20
N THR A 484 24.44 -6.38 -2.32
CA THR A 484 25.47 -7.21 -1.67
C THR A 484 25.41 -7.09 -0.15
N ALA A 485 25.19 -5.89 0.38
CA ALA A 485 25.06 -5.66 1.82
C ALA A 485 23.83 -6.38 2.39
N LEU A 486 22.70 -6.30 1.69
CA LEU A 486 21.47 -6.97 2.09
C LEU A 486 21.53 -8.51 1.96
N GLY A 487 22.48 -9.04 1.19
CA GLY A 487 22.59 -10.47 0.93
C GLY A 487 21.56 -11.00 -0.07
N VAL A 488 20.92 -10.10 -0.82
CA VAL A 488 19.88 -10.43 -1.78
C VAL A 488 20.49 -10.62 -3.17
N THR A 489 20.09 -11.68 -3.85
CA THR A 489 20.47 -11.95 -5.25
C THR A 489 19.27 -11.74 -6.15
N ILE A 490 19.51 -11.13 -7.31
CA ILE A 490 18.47 -10.96 -8.32
C ILE A 490 18.49 -12.20 -9.22
N GLY A 491 17.36 -12.85 -9.39
CA GLY A 491 17.03 -13.90 -10.34
C GLY A 491 18.23 -14.66 -10.95
N THR A 492 18.64 -15.75 -10.32
CA THR A 492 19.77 -16.57 -10.84
C THR A 492 19.35 -17.94 -11.35
N GLU A 493 18.15 -18.41 -11.00
CA GLU A 493 17.78 -19.81 -11.29
C GLU A 493 16.50 -20.01 -12.12
N ASP A 494 15.57 -19.01 -12.16
CA ASP A 494 14.27 -19.17 -12.85
C ASP A 494 13.82 -17.99 -13.73
N ASP A 495 14.73 -17.15 -14.23
CA ASP A 495 14.34 -15.92 -14.97
C ASP A 495 13.36 -14.98 -14.21
N SER A 496 13.06 -15.25 -12.95
CA SER A 496 12.26 -14.34 -12.11
C SER A 496 13.09 -13.10 -11.80
N GLN A 497 12.55 -11.92 -12.11
CA GLN A 497 13.18 -10.64 -11.81
C GLN A 497 13.01 -10.26 -10.34
N GLU A 498 12.42 -11.13 -9.53
CA GLU A 498 12.15 -10.91 -8.12
C GLU A 498 13.42 -11.14 -7.26
N ALA A 499 13.62 -10.25 -6.33
CA ALA A 499 14.71 -10.36 -5.38
C ALA A 499 14.39 -11.47 -4.34
N ASN A 500 15.31 -12.39 -4.11
CA ASN A 500 15.13 -13.40 -3.08
C ASN A 500 15.33 -12.80 -1.69
N ILE A 501 14.22 -12.34 -1.07
CA ILE A 501 14.23 -11.72 0.26
C ILE A 501 14.38 -12.72 1.41
N GLU A 502 14.26 -14.04 1.17
CA GLU A 502 14.50 -15.05 2.21
C GLU A 502 15.96 -15.03 2.70
N LYS A 503 16.89 -14.55 1.86
CA LYS A 503 18.30 -14.42 2.17
C LYS A 503 18.68 -13.07 2.79
N LEU A 504 17.71 -12.22 3.14
CA LEU A 504 17.98 -10.94 3.79
C LEU A 504 18.81 -11.13 5.07
N ARG A 505 19.84 -10.31 5.19
CA ARG A 505 20.73 -10.27 6.37
C ARG A 505 20.21 -9.36 7.47
N TYR A 506 19.30 -8.45 7.14
CA TYR A 506 18.73 -7.46 8.05
C TYR A 506 17.24 -7.30 7.75
N LYS A 507 16.37 -7.52 8.74
CA LYS A 507 14.93 -7.28 8.62
C LYS A 507 14.51 -5.88 9.05
N LYS A 508 15.46 -5.01 9.32
CA LYS A 508 15.24 -3.59 9.51
C LYS A 508 16.26 -2.79 8.70
N ILE A 509 15.78 -2.14 7.66
CA ILE A 509 16.57 -1.32 6.75
C ILE A 509 16.18 0.13 7.01
N ILE A 510 17.12 0.95 7.44
CA ILE A 510 16.86 2.31 7.92
C ILE A 510 17.58 3.29 6.99
N ILE A 511 16.83 4.15 6.33
CA ILE A 511 17.37 5.27 5.56
C ILE A 511 17.66 6.39 6.54
N MET A 512 18.89 6.93 6.50
CA MET A 512 19.33 8.00 7.38
C MET A 512 20.09 9.05 6.59
N THR A 513 19.41 10.15 6.28
CA THR A 513 19.87 11.27 5.45
C THR A 513 19.87 12.57 6.23
N ASP A 514 20.51 13.59 5.69
CA ASP A 514 20.52 14.94 6.25
C ASP A 514 19.10 15.55 6.21
N ALA A 515 18.79 16.43 7.16
CA ALA A 515 17.49 17.10 7.27
C ALA A 515 17.41 18.33 6.34
N ASP A 516 17.75 18.15 5.06
CA ASP A 516 17.71 19.18 4.03
C ASP A 516 17.03 18.67 2.74
N VAL A 517 16.95 19.53 1.72
CA VAL A 517 16.29 19.18 0.45
C VAL A 517 17.04 18.11 -0.35
N ASP A 518 18.36 18.00 -0.19
CA ASP A 518 19.17 16.98 -0.84
C ASP A 518 18.97 15.62 -0.18
N GLY A 519 18.92 15.59 1.16
CA GLY A 519 18.60 14.39 1.92
C GLY A 519 17.20 13.86 1.61
N ALA A 520 16.18 14.74 1.55
CA ALA A 520 14.83 14.36 1.13
C ALA A 520 14.79 13.76 -0.29
N HIS A 521 15.62 14.27 -1.21
CA HIS A 521 15.75 13.70 -2.55
C HIS A 521 16.43 12.34 -2.54
N ILE A 522 17.45 12.13 -1.70
CA ILE A 522 18.13 10.83 -1.53
C ILE A 522 17.18 9.81 -0.94
N ASP A 523 16.36 10.17 0.06
CA ASP A 523 15.30 9.32 0.61
C ASP A 523 14.35 8.86 -0.50
N THR A 524 13.90 9.80 -1.34
CA THR A 524 13.00 9.51 -2.46
C THR A 524 13.64 8.57 -3.47
N LEU A 525 14.92 8.75 -3.82
CA LEU A 525 15.66 7.87 -4.73
C LEU A 525 15.78 6.45 -4.17
N ILE A 526 16.09 6.32 -2.88
CA ILE A 526 16.21 5.02 -2.20
C ILE A 526 14.84 4.34 -2.11
N MET A 527 13.79 5.07 -1.74
CA MET A 527 12.42 4.55 -1.73
C MET A 527 11.98 4.11 -3.13
N THR A 528 12.27 4.89 -4.19
CA THR A 528 12.00 4.52 -5.58
C THR A 528 12.70 3.21 -5.94
N PHE A 529 13.96 3.05 -5.53
CA PHE A 529 14.72 1.83 -5.77
C PHE A 529 14.07 0.62 -5.09
N PHE A 530 13.72 0.70 -3.80
CA PHE A 530 13.06 -0.40 -3.11
C PHE A 530 11.69 -0.70 -3.70
N PHE A 531 10.90 0.33 -4.01
CA PHE A 531 9.57 0.15 -4.61
C PHE A 531 9.63 -0.57 -5.97
N ARG A 532 10.60 -0.21 -6.84
CA ARG A 532 10.72 -0.78 -8.20
C ARG A 532 11.41 -2.13 -8.26
N PHE A 533 12.35 -2.41 -7.35
CA PHE A 533 13.22 -3.58 -7.45
C PHE A 533 13.01 -4.60 -6.32
N MET A 534 12.51 -4.18 -5.18
CA MET A 534 12.29 -5.02 -3.99
C MET A 534 11.04 -4.59 -3.21
N PRO A 535 9.84 -4.54 -3.85
CA PRO A 535 8.62 -4.09 -3.19
C PRO A 535 8.27 -4.94 -1.96
N GLN A 536 8.66 -6.21 -1.93
CA GLN A 536 8.46 -7.10 -0.81
C GLN A 536 9.12 -6.60 0.50
N ILE A 537 10.22 -5.83 0.41
CA ILE A 537 10.86 -5.22 1.58
C ILE A 537 9.92 -4.20 2.24
N ILE A 538 9.19 -3.41 1.43
CA ILE A 538 8.22 -2.44 1.93
C ILE A 538 6.96 -3.17 2.43
N GLN A 539 6.45 -4.13 1.66
CA GLN A 539 5.25 -4.91 1.98
C GLN A 539 5.39 -5.69 3.30
N ASN A 540 6.58 -6.23 3.58
CA ASN A 540 6.89 -6.91 4.84
C ASN A 540 7.25 -5.95 5.98
N GLY A 541 7.22 -4.64 5.75
CA GLY A 541 7.48 -3.63 6.78
C GLY A 541 8.93 -3.53 7.23
N TYR A 542 9.90 -3.88 6.37
CA TYR A 542 11.32 -3.87 6.72
C TYR A 542 12.02 -2.54 6.43
N LEU A 543 11.38 -1.60 5.71
CA LEU A 543 11.95 -0.31 5.36
C LEU A 543 11.50 0.81 6.30
N TYR A 544 12.46 1.58 6.80
CA TYR A 544 12.24 2.68 7.73
C TYR A 544 13.05 3.92 7.31
N ILE A 545 12.57 5.09 7.73
CA ILE A 545 13.28 6.36 7.65
C ILE A 545 13.58 6.82 9.08
N ALA A 546 14.84 7.12 9.36
CA ALA A 546 15.25 7.71 10.62
C ALA A 546 14.79 9.17 10.72
N ASN A 547 14.39 9.58 11.91
CA ASN A 547 13.95 10.94 12.18
C ASN A 547 14.88 11.61 13.21
N PRO A 548 16.03 12.20 12.80
CA PRO A 548 16.91 12.91 13.71
C PRO A 548 16.27 14.21 14.21
N PRO A 549 16.67 14.73 15.39
CA PRO A 549 16.19 16.01 15.87
C PRO A 549 16.71 17.19 15.02
N LEU A 550 15.87 18.22 14.87
CA LEU A 550 16.22 19.44 14.16
C LEU A 550 17.01 20.42 15.02
N TYR A 551 16.77 20.41 16.34
CA TYR A 551 17.37 21.38 17.26
C TYR A 551 17.89 20.70 18.53
N LEU A 552 18.98 21.28 19.07
CA LEU A 552 19.40 21.09 20.45
C LEU A 552 19.22 22.42 21.20
N CYS A 553 18.33 22.46 22.17
CA CYS A 553 18.07 23.63 23.01
C CYS A 553 18.74 23.47 24.38
N LYS A 554 19.46 24.52 24.83
CA LYS A 554 20.21 24.51 26.09
C LYS A 554 19.93 25.75 26.92
N LYS A 555 19.72 25.55 28.23
CA LYS A 555 19.71 26.60 29.23
C LYS A 555 20.40 26.16 30.51
N GLY A 556 21.59 26.68 30.76
CA GLY A 556 22.39 26.27 31.92
C GLY A 556 22.74 24.78 31.88
N LYS A 557 22.15 23.98 32.76
CA LYS A 557 22.34 22.53 32.82
C LYS A 557 21.22 21.73 32.13
N VAL A 558 20.18 22.41 31.65
CA VAL A 558 19.06 21.75 30.99
C VAL A 558 19.34 21.70 29.49
N GLU A 559 19.30 20.51 28.92
CA GLU A 559 19.44 20.26 27.49
C GLU A 559 18.28 19.42 27.01
N GLU A 560 17.69 19.77 25.85
CA GLU A 560 16.58 19.02 25.24
C GLU A 560 16.75 19.02 23.72
N TYR A 561 16.55 17.84 23.11
CA TYR A 561 16.47 17.70 21.66
C TYR A 561 15.02 17.95 21.21
N CYS A 562 14.86 18.72 20.14
CA CYS A 562 13.55 19.07 19.59
C CYS A 562 13.50 18.65 18.12
N TRP A 563 12.44 17.91 17.77
CA TRP A 563 12.16 17.41 16.41
C TRP A 563 11.28 18.35 15.60
N THR A 564 10.57 19.26 16.28
CA THR A 564 9.67 20.23 15.64
C THR A 564 9.90 21.63 16.20
N GLU A 565 9.55 22.63 15.39
CA GLU A 565 9.57 24.04 15.85
C GLU A 565 8.65 24.26 17.05
N ALA A 566 7.51 23.56 17.13
CA ALA A 566 6.60 23.64 18.27
C ALA A 566 7.24 23.14 19.57
N GLN A 567 8.08 22.09 19.51
CA GLN A 567 8.84 21.63 20.67
C GLN A 567 9.90 22.65 21.09
N ARG A 568 10.63 23.20 20.12
CA ARG A 568 11.58 24.28 20.37
C ARG A 568 10.92 25.48 21.03
N GLN A 569 9.79 25.94 20.53
CA GLN A 569 9.04 27.06 21.07
C GLN A 569 8.57 26.79 22.50
N ARG A 570 8.08 25.57 22.77
CA ARG A 570 7.70 25.14 24.13
C ARG A 570 8.89 25.20 25.10
N PHE A 571 10.08 24.78 24.67
CA PHE A 571 11.30 24.89 25.46
C PHE A 571 11.66 26.34 25.77
N ILE A 572 11.55 27.25 24.78
CA ILE A 572 11.78 28.70 24.94
C ILE A 572 10.79 29.31 25.94
N GLU A 573 9.52 28.94 25.86
CA GLU A 573 8.50 29.39 26.81
C GLU A 573 8.78 28.89 28.23
N THR A 574 9.10 27.60 28.36
CA THR A 574 9.27 26.96 29.69
C THR A 574 10.53 27.44 30.41
N TYR A 575 11.66 27.54 29.69
CA TYR A 575 12.96 27.82 30.28
C TYR A 575 13.52 29.21 29.93
N GLY A 576 13.05 29.82 28.84
CA GLY A 576 13.48 31.12 28.36
C GLY A 576 12.59 32.29 28.75
N GLY A 577 11.42 32.00 29.36
CA GLY A 577 10.42 33.04 29.67
C GLY A 577 9.90 33.72 28.38
N GLY A 578 9.83 32.99 27.26
CA GLY A 578 9.38 33.49 25.97
C GLY A 578 10.44 34.27 25.17
N SER A 579 11.69 34.37 25.65
CA SER A 579 12.78 35.06 24.96
C SER A 579 13.74 34.07 24.31
N GLU A 580 13.85 34.12 22.98
CA GLU A 580 14.79 33.29 22.21
C GLU A 580 16.26 33.56 22.60
N ASN A 581 16.60 34.81 22.90
CA ASN A 581 17.95 35.20 23.30
C ASN A 581 18.40 34.63 24.65
N ALA A 582 17.46 34.08 25.45
CA ALA A 582 17.75 33.48 26.74
C ALA A 582 18.13 31.98 26.64
N ILE A 583 18.02 31.39 25.45
CA ILE A 583 18.25 29.98 25.14
C ILE A 583 19.35 29.86 24.09
N HIS A 584 20.30 28.95 24.29
CA HIS A 584 21.24 28.56 23.24
C HIS A 584 20.57 27.46 22.40
N THR A 585 20.23 27.78 21.14
CA THR A 585 19.67 26.83 20.18
C THR A 585 20.74 26.51 19.13
N GLN A 586 21.09 25.24 19.01
CA GLN A 586 21.86 24.70 17.90
C GLN A 586 20.91 24.02 16.93
N ARG A 587 20.89 24.46 15.68
CA ARG A 587 20.15 23.80 14.60
C ARG A 587 21.07 22.81 13.89
N TYR A 588 20.58 21.59 13.69
CA TYR A 588 21.25 20.57 12.89
C TYR A 588 20.71 20.60 11.47
N LYS A 589 21.59 20.86 10.50
CA LYS A 589 21.27 20.79 9.07
C LYS A 589 21.70 19.46 8.46
N GLY A 590 22.71 18.81 9.06
CA GLY A 590 23.20 17.53 8.60
C GLY A 590 23.66 16.64 9.76
N LEU A 591 23.59 15.34 9.54
CA LEU A 591 24.02 14.29 10.49
C LEU A 591 25.51 14.40 10.86
N GLY A 592 26.32 14.96 9.94
CA GLY A 592 27.74 15.19 10.16
C GLY A 592 28.04 16.27 11.21
N GLU A 593 27.05 17.08 11.62
CA GLU A 593 27.18 18.10 12.68
C GLU A 593 27.02 17.49 14.08
N MET A 594 26.49 16.26 14.18
CA MET A 594 26.38 15.52 15.42
C MET A 594 27.67 14.74 15.70
N ASN A 595 28.04 14.68 16.97
CA ASN A 595 29.05 13.71 17.37
C ASN A 595 28.42 12.30 17.50
N ALA A 596 29.27 11.27 17.65
CA ALA A 596 28.84 9.88 17.67
C ALA A 596 27.85 9.56 18.80
N GLN A 597 28.03 10.19 19.98
CA GLN A 597 27.15 9.99 21.13
C GLN A 597 25.78 10.65 20.89
N GLN A 598 25.75 11.87 20.36
CA GLN A 598 24.51 12.57 20.03
C GLN A 598 23.69 11.80 18.99
N LEU A 599 24.36 11.28 17.95
CA LEU A 599 23.70 10.48 16.92
C LEU A 599 23.15 9.16 17.48
N TRP A 600 23.88 8.53 18.40
CA TRP A 600 23.39 7.35 19.13
C TRP A 600 22.16 7.70 19.93
N ASP A 601 22.24 8.65 20.87
CA ASP A 601 21.20 8.97 21.85
C ASP A 601 19.89 9.41 21.21
N THR A 602 19.93 10.01 20.00
CA THR A 602 18.75 10.61 19.38
C THR A 602 18.18 9.80 18.20
N THR A 603 19.04 9.05 17.49
CA THR A 603 18.67 8.52 16.17
C THR A 603 18.95 7.03 16.01
N MET A 604 19.92 6.47 16.73
CA MET A 604 20.35 5.08 16.54
C MET A 604 19.96 4.15 17.70
N ASP A 605 19.82 4.68 18.91
CA ASP A 605 19.44 3.88 20.08
C ASP A 605 17.99 3.36 19.93
N PRO A 606 17.77 2.04 19.92
CA PRO A 606 16.43 1.46 19.80
C PRO A 606 15.43 1.91 20.85
N GLU A 607 15.89 2.32 22.05
CA GLU A 607 15.02 2.73 23.16
C GLU A 607 14.55 4.18 23.01
N ASN A 608 15.32 5.05 22.35
CA ASN A 608 15.08 6.50 22.33
C ASN A 608 14.77 7.07 20.94
N ARG A 609 15.13 6.35 19.87
CA ARG A 609 14.97 6.82 18.50
C ARG A 609 13.52 6.81 18.03
N THR A 610 13.23 7.69 17.08
CA THR A 610 11.97 7.67 16.32
C THR A 610 12.24 7.21 14.89
N LEU A 611 11.56 6.15 14.44
CA LEU A 611 11.59 5.66 13.08
C LEU A 611 10.21 5.78 12.45
N ARG A 612 10.16 6.20 11.19
CA ARG A 612 8.96 6.17 10.37
C ARG A 612 9.02 4.96 9.44
N GLN A 613 8.11 4.01 9.61
CA GLN A 613 7.99 2.87 8.71
C GLN A 613 7.44 3.32 7.36
N VAL A 614 8.03 2.83 6.28
CA VAL A 614 7.53 3.06 4.92
C VAL A 614 6.49 2.01 4.61
N THR A 615 5.28 2.42 4.25
CA THR A 615 4.15 1.55 3.90
C THR A 615 3.64 1.87 2.51
N ILE A 616 3.05 0.87 1.86
CA ILE A 616 2.29 1.02 0.61
C ILE A 616 0.83 0.78 0.97
N ASP A 617 0.04 1.83 0.99
CA ASP A 617 -1.38 1.74 1.30
C ASP A 617 -2.21 1.49 0.03
N ASN A 618 -1.83 2.10 -1.09
CA ASN A 618 -2.40 1.88 -2.41
C ASN A 618 -1.28 1.84 -3.46
N ALA A 619 -1.10 0.67 -4.08
CA ALA A 619 -0.01 0.46 -5.04
C ALA A 619 -0.16 1.31 -6.31
N ALA A 620 -1.41 1.57 -6.78
CA ALA A 620 -1.67 2.37 -7.97
C ALA A 620 -1.28 3.84 -7.77
N GLU A 621 -1.66 4.42 -6.63
CA GLU A 621 -1.33 5.80 -6.31
C GLU A 621 0.17 5.97 -6.05
N VAL A 622 0.77 5.05 -5.30
CA VAL A 622 2.21 5.07 -5.03
C VAL A 622 3.00 4.98 -6.34
N ASP A 623 2.57 4.12 -7.28
CA ASP A 623 3.16 4.03 -8.61
C ASP A 623 3.02 5.36 -9.38
N TYR A 624 1.83 5.94 -9.39
CA TYR A 624 1.59 7.24 -10.01
C TYR A 624 2.49 8.34 -9.42
N VAL A 625 2.58 8.43 -8.09
CA VAL A 625 3.40 9.44 -7.39
C VAL A 625 4.88 9.27 -7.72
N PHE A 626 5.42 8.03 -7.70
CA PHE A 626 6.82 7.82 -8.08
C PHE A 626 7.07 8.13 -9.55
N SER A 627 6.18 7.75 -10.46
CA SER A 627 6.32 8.06 -11.88
C SER A 627 6.23 9.55 -12.15
N MET A 628 5.32 10.27 -11.49
CA MET A 628 5.16 11.71 -11.61
C MET A 628 6.37 12.47 -11.03
N LEU A 629 6.82 12.13 -9.81
CA LEU A 629 7.94 12.81 -9.15
C LEU A 629 9.30 12.47 -9.77
N MET A 630 9.52 11.20 -10.12
CA MET A 630 10.83 10.65 -10.50
C MET A 630 10.95 10.29 -11.97
N GLY A 631 9.85 10.29 -12.73
CA GLY A 631 9.79 9.97 -14.15
C GLY A 631 10.44 11.02 -15.06
N GLU A 632 10.48 10.76 -16.38
CA GLU A 632 11.10 11.66 -17.38
C GLU A 632 10.25 12.89 -17.66
N ASP A 633 8.92 12.76 -17.64
CA ASP A 633 7.99 13.85 -17.94
C ASP A 633 8.06 14.94 -16.86
N VAL A 634 8.24 16.18 -17.31
CA VAL A 634 8.37 17.36 -16.44
C VAL A 634 7.02 18.03 -16.20
N GLY A 635 6.07 17.87 -17.14
CA GLY A 635 4.75 18.53 -17.10
C GLY A 635 3.98 18.19 -15.82
N PRO A 636 3.65 16.92 -15.58
CA PRO A 636 2.90 16.51 -14.38
C PRO A 636 3.58 16.88 -13.07
N ARG A 637 4.93 16.83 -13.03
CA ARG A 637 5.69 17.24 -11.86
C ARG A 637 5.59 18.73 -11.58
N ARG A 638 5.58 19.57 -12.63
CA ARG A 638 5.41 21.02 -12.50
C ARG A 638 4.03 21.35 -11.96
N GLU A 639 2.98 20.77 -12.54
CA GLU A 639 1.60 20.94 -12.10
C GLU A 639 1.45 20.58 -10.62
N PHE A 640 1.95 19.42 -10.23
CA PHE A 640 1.94 18.97 -8.83
C PHE A 640 2.64 19.98 -7.88
N ILE A 641 3.79 20.51 -8.27
CA ILE A 641 4.53 21.50 -7.47
C ILE A 641 3.72 22.81 -7.38
N GLU A 642 3.13 23.27 -8.47
CA GLU A 642 2.33 24.50 -8.51
C GLU A 642 1.07 24.37 -7.63
N GLU A 643 0.37 23.25 -7.69
CA GLU A 643 -0.83 22.98 -6.90
C GLU A 643 -0.54 22.84 -5.40
N ASN A 644 0.62 22.26 -5.04
CA ASN A 644 0.97 21.97 -3.66
C ASN A 644 1.98 22.96 -3.04
N ALA A 645 2.37 24.01 -3.76
CA ALA A 645 3.38 24.96 -3.30
C ALA A 645 3.00 25.66 -1.98
N THR A 646 1.70 25.88 -1.74
CA THR A 646 1.17 26.51 -0.52
C THR A 646 1.31 25.63 0.72
N TYR A 647 1.45 24.30 0.56
CA TYR A 647 1.61 23.34 1.65
C TYR A 647 3.08 23.01 1.95
N ALA A 648 3.99 23.48 1.10
CA ALA A 648 5.40 23.20 1.26
C ALA A 648 5.99 24.04 2.40
N ASN A 649 6.45 23.39 3.47
CA ASN A 649 7.33 24.02 4.47
C ASN A 649 8.75 24.11 3.88
N ILE A 650 8.99 25.13 3.10
CA ILE A 650 10.31 25.41 2.54
C ILE A 650 11.06 26.25 3.55
N ASP A 651 12.16 25.73 4.00
CA ASP A 651 13.13 26.46 4.79
C ASP A 651 14.05 27.23 3.81
N ALA A 652 13.69 28.50 3.58
CA ALA A 652 14.40 29.37 2.65
C ALA A 652 15.61 30.07 3.34
#